data_64bc3974d9e5267d7486e5b54a46438e
#
_entry.id   64bc3974d9e5267d7486e5b54a46438e
#
_cell.length_a   1.000
_cell.length_b   1.000
_cell.length_c   1.000
_cell.angle_alpha   90.00
_cell.angle_beta   90.00
_cell.angle_gamma   90.00
#
_symmetry.space_group_name_H-M   'P 1'
#
loop_
_entity.id
_entity.type
_entity.pdbx_description
1 polymer ?
#
loop_
_entity_poly.entity_id
_entity_poly.type
_entity_poly.pdbx_seq_one_letter_code
_entity_poly.pdbx_strand_id
1 'polypeptide(L)'
;MARKVLEGTQYTFTPSTRTITINEYVPRERLVLVTNVTANRVIYNFSDAQLKATSYTAEVDGNLSSTIIVLSFDTSSMSSSDQLMITIDEYADTFVPAETFRDPVDKLRVSNPQSLIDTDFEYGTQTTKWENLGMVNYRPFAYAKQAPVADVTDVSMPTNSRVVTITTSSAHGLEVGTAISVLDTYLSIANGNYIVESVTTSSPHTFTYTASSTNKTSITSIFDLNKTLVYSGGIYSNAQIGSDPTITYSGKEITVVTTVPHGLALGNEIAVTGTTADTNAPNGSFNVSTIVSATSFKYYVQNAPTGTIATTGASIYVRPQALFLHRPFDGGVVFTTNSLSNFQQSIRQTRRYFRYQSGKGMQISSGTVLKPNMQVDSITHDSGTVTVQTKESHNVSPGVEITVSGANETAYNGTFTVQSVINYNAFTYAITPPPVLPSPASGDYSIAISGWYGCKNRLGIFDDQNGMFFEFDGQDIWAVRRTSTFQLSGKVTATYGSNVITQTNAAFPTFLSRQLNIGEYIVIRGQSYRVVDIDSDTQLTISPSYRGATTNYAVVSKTTDIKWSQSEWNLDRMDGTGPSGYELNLTKMQMFYIDYTWYGAGYIRWGLRGSNGDVTYFHKIANNNVNNEAYMRSGNLPARYETNTIPMTTKLEETFLNTATTMTVTSTSEFPESGTIVVRDNNAYEYINYSSKTPTTFDGLTRARAGDNALPVTIAAGSSEGTVADISSLQVGMRIASPEFPENTFISELLAGGTPTIKFSKAALSSNPTVIVAPMGAPVAQTFTYSATNPIAVEYAFPDYSSYISHWGTAVIMDGRFDTDRSLLFTYGQETTTTIGAGETASLFSVRLAPSVDNGVGAVFGAREIINRMQLITQELDVTLGSNTGNVLVTAVLNGIPSTNGTWFGASGSDGKIATSSLAQIVDYSQTPTTTEGGEKVAGFFVNSNSKTLSLTGLRDLGNSILGGGTSDTDSHVYPDGPDVLTINVTNLDDTESVDVLGRLTWTEAQA
;
A
#
# COMPACT_ATOMS: atom_id res chain seq x y z
N MET A 1 1.18 -2.68 -37.99
CA MET A 1 1.11 -1.32 -38.55
C MET A 1 1.76 -1.32 -39.91
N ALA A 2 1.05 -0.84 -40.92
CA ALA A 2 1.67 -0.61 -42.21
C ALA A 2 2.57 0.61 -42.14
N ARG A 3 3.70 0.60 -42.83
CA ARG A 3 4.59 1.77 -42.92
C ARG A 3 4.32 2.47 -44.22
N LYS A 4 4.15 3.79 -44.14
CA LYS A 4 4.00 4.67 -45.30
C LYS A 4 5.23 5.54 -45.42
N VAL A 5 5.71 5.73 -46.62
CA VAL A 5 6.73 6.75 -46.90
C VAL A 5 6.03 7.90 -47.60
N LEU A 6 6.21 9.11 -47.10
CA LEU A 6 5.59 10.29 -47.69
C LEU A 6 6.31 10.69 -48.98
N GLU A 7 5.52 11.03 -49.97
CA GLU A 7 6.04 11.52 -51.23
C GLU A 7 6.42 13.02 -51.12
N GLY A 8 7.32 13.48 -52.01
CA GLY A 8 7.86 14.84 -51.92
C GLY A 8 6.84 15.95 -52.02
N THR A 9 5.60 15.67 -52.51
CA THR A 9 4.49 16.61 -52.55
C THR A 9 3.72 16.73 -51.22
N GLN A 10 3.95 15.79 -50.34
CA GLN A 10 3.21 15.69 -49.07
C GLN A 10 3.90 16.41 -47.88
N TYR A 11 5.08 16.98 -48.12
CA TYR A 11 5.80 17.74 -47.10
C TYR A 11 6.55 18.92 -47.70
N THR A 12 6.93 19.85 -46.84
CA THR A 12 7.83 20.97 -47.16
C THR A 12 9.00 20.97 -46.19
N PHE A 13 10.22 21.13 -46.69
CA PHE A 13 11.42 21.17 -45.87
C PHE A 13 12.08 22.56 -45.91
N THR A 14 12.28 23.16 -44.73
CA THR A 14 12.90 24.48 -44.59
C THR A 14 14.16 24.34 -43.72
N PRO A 15 15.33 24.08 -44.33
CA PRO A 15 16.56 23.79 -43.58
C PRO A 15 17.03 24.94 -42.68
N SER A 16 16.83 26.18 -43.08
CA SER A 16 17.26 27.36 -42.31
C SER A 16 16.58 27.49 -40.96
N THR A 17 15.35 26.98 -40.83
CA THR A 17 14.60 26.94 -39.56
C THR A 17 14.51 25.54 -38.97
N ARG A 18 15.20 24.58 -39.55
CA ARG A 18 15.15 23.16 -39.20
C ARG A 18 13.74 22.55 -39.19
N THR A 19 12.86 23.08 -40.06
CA THR A 19 11.44 22.78 -40.03
C THR A 19 11.04 21.84 -41.17
N ILE A 20 10.26 20.82 -40.81
CA ILE A 20 9.52 19.99 -41.77
C ILE A 20 8.05 20.21 -41.51
N THR A 21 7.33 20.57 -42.56
CA THR A 21 5.86 20.66 -42.50
C THR A 21 5.28 19.55 -43.36
N ILE A 22 4.46 18.72 -42.77
CA ILE A 22 3.76 17.60 -43.40
C ILE A 22 2.31 18.06 -43.64
N ASN A 23 1.79 17.85 -44.88
CA ASN A 23 0.46 18.28 -45.26
C ASN A 23 -0.66 17.32 -44.82
N GLU A 24 -0.45 16.63 -43.75
CA GLU A 24 -1.45 15.76 -43.10
C GLU A 24 -1.22 15.76 -41.58
N TYR A 25 -2.24 15.41 -40.84
CA TYR A 25 -2.14 15.18 -39.39
C TYR A 25 -1.36 13.89 -39.12
N VAL A 26 -0.17 14.04 -38.56
CA VAL A 26 0.67 12.92 -38.15
C VAL A 26 0.96 13.08 -36.66
N PRO A 27 0.31 12.32 -35.79
CA PRO A 27 0.67 12.30 -34.36
C PRO A 27 2.14 11.89 -34.20
N ARG A 28 2.80 12.43 -33.22
CA ARG A 28 4.26 12.30 -33.09
C ARG A 28 4.71 10.84 -32.90
N GLU A 29 3.89 10.00 -32.28
CA GLU A 29 4.14 8.56 -32.08
C GLU A 29 4.12 7.75 -33.39
N ARG A 30 3.58 8.34 -34.47
CA ARG A 30 3.54 7.73 -35.79
C ARG A 30 4.73 8.09 -36.66
N LEU A 31 5.42 9.19 -36.36
CA LEU A 31 6.62 9.58 -37.07
C LEU A 31 7.82 8.75 -36.62
N VAL A 32 8.26 7.81 -37.44
CA VAL A 32 9.29 6.83 -37.10
C VAL A 32 10.69 7.34 -37.40
N LEU A 33 10.88 7.83 -38.64
CA LEU A 33 12.19 8.17 -39.15
C LEU A 33 12.09 9.24 -40.22
N VAL A 34 13.04 10.19 -40.23
CA VAL A 34 13.26 11.09 -41.36
C VAL A 34 14.71 10.98 -41.80
N THR A 35 14.91 10.57 -43.04
CA THR A 35 16.22 10.49 -43.67
C THR A 35 16.28 11.50 -44.81
N ASN A 36 17.28 12.38 -44.81
CA ASN A 36 17.62 13.17 -45.97
C ASN A 36 18.35 12.24 -46.94
N VAL A 37 17.65 11.82 -48.01
CA VAL A 37 18.16 10.89 -49.00
C VAL A 37 19.24 11.55 -49.82
N THR A 38 19.12 12.83 -50.17
CA THR A 38 20.10 13.57 -50.94
C THR A 38 21.44 13.63 -50.20
N ALA A 39 21.41 13.88 -48.90
CA ALA A 39 22.62 13.94 -48.06
C ALA A 39 23.00 12.57 -47.44
N ASN A 40 22.21 11.53 -47.73
CA ASN A 40 22.34 10.19 -47.14
C ASN A 40 22.52 10.23 -45.57
N ARG A 41 21.63 10.93 -44.91
CA ARG A 41 21.76 11.14 -43.47
C ARG A 41 20.41 11.16 -42.77
N VAL A 42 20.35 10.42 -41.62
CA VAL A 42 19.19 10.47 -40.73
C VAL A 42 19.21 11.80 -39.99
N ILE A 43 18.07 12.52 -40.02
CA ILE A 43 17.91 13.83 -39.40
C ILE A 43 16.84 13.83 -38.27
N TYR A 44 16.03 12.75 -38.22
CA TYR A 44 15.11 12.47 -37.15
C TYR A 44 14.98 10.96 -36.98
N ASN A 45 15.01 10.51 -35.73
CA ASN A 45 14.73 9.13 -35.39
C ASN A 45 13.97 9.10 -34.06
N PHE A 46 12.77 8.54 -34.07
CA PHE A 46 11.92 8.44 -32.88
C PHE A 46 12.62 7.80 -31.68
N SER A 47 13.51 6.84 -31.92
CA SER A 47 14.23 6.11 -30.87
C SER A 47 15.56 6.75 -30.43
N ASP A 48 15.97 7.85 -31.05
CA ASP A 48 17.27 8.49 -30.79
C ASP A 48 17.09 9.85 -30.10
N ALA A 49 17.54 9.94 -28.85
CA ALA A 49 17.43 11.17 -28.07
C ALA A 49 18.21 12.37 -28.65
N GLN A 50 19.18 12.14 -29.54
CA GLN A 50 19.96 13.20 -30.18
C GLN A 50 19.32 13.68 -31.50
N LEU A 51 18.58 12.79 -32.16
CA LEU A 51 17.90 13.07 -33.45
C LEU A 51 16.39 13.29 -33.26
N LYS A 52 16.02 14.12 -32.30
CA LYS A 52 14.63 14.40 -31.91
C LYS A 52 14.08 15.67 -32.55
N ALA A 53 12.81 15.92 -32.36
CA ALA A 53 12.19 17.22 -32.58
C ALA A 53 12.34 18.13 -31.35
N THR A 54 12.68 19.37 -31.51
CA THR A 54 12.66 20.39 -30.46
C THR A 54 11.27 21.00 -30.28
N SER A 55 10.45 20.97 -31.33
CA SER A 55 9.03 21.31 -31.28
C SER A 55 8.27 20.43 -32.26
N TYR A 56 7.06 20.05 -31.91
CA TYR A 56 6.18 19.22 -32.70
C TYR A 56 4.75 19.72 -32.53
N THR A 57 4.14 20.19 -33.59
CA THR A 57 2.75 20.66 -33.57
C THR A 57 1.99 19.93 -34.66
N ALA A 58 0.96 19.19 -34.27
CA ALA A 58 0.05 18.54 -35.21
C ALA A 58 -1.34 19.11 -34.98
N GLU A 59 -1.92 19.73 -35.96
CA GLU A 59 -3.18 20.46 -35.88
C GLU A 59 -4.17 19.96 -36.93
N VAL A 60 -5.44 19.93 -36.56
CA VAL A 60 -6.55 19.76 -37.46
C VAL A 60 -7.44 20.99 -37.35
N ASP A 61 -7.41 21.85 -38.33
CA ASP A 61 -8.26 23.05 -38.40
C ASP A 61 -9.24 22.90 -39.58
N GLY A 62 -10.49 22.62 -39.27
CA GLY A 62 -11.53 22.41 -40.28
C GLY A 62 -11.22 21.27 -41.27
N ASN A 63 -10.97 21.62 -42.54
CA ASN A 63 -10.61 20.66 -43.59
C ASN A 63 -9.10 20.57 -43.89
N LEU A 64 -8.28 21.31 -43.18
CA LEU A 64 -6.82 21.32 -43.30
C LEU A 64 -6.18 20.63 -42.05
N SER A 65 -5.38 19.63 -42.33
CA SER A 65 -4.53 19.04 -41.32
C SER A 65 -3.07 19.24 -41.68
N SER A 66 -2.25 19.62 -40.73
CA SER A 66 -0.83 19.77 -40.94
C SER A 66 -0.04 19.36 -39.71
N THR A 67 1.22 19.00 -39.93
CA THR A 67 2.15 18.68 -38.84
C THR A 67 3.44 19.45 -39.07
N ILE A 68 3.84 20.25 -38.09
CA ILE A 68 5.05 21.05 -38.12
C ILE A 68 6.06 20.46 -37.14
N ILE A 69 7.23 20.12 -37.62
CA ILE A 69 8.31 19.46 -36.86
C ILE A 69 9.55 20.36 -36.92
N VAL A 70 10.05 20.80 -35.79
CA VAL A 70 11.33 21.50 -35.68
C VAL A 70 12.37 20.51 -35.15
N LEU A 71 13.40 20.27 -35.94
CA LEU A 71 14.44 19.27 -35.65
C LEU A 71 15.48 19.78 -34.66
N SER A 72 16.00 18.92 -33.81
CA SER A 72 17.19 19.19 -33.00
C SER A 72 18.45 19.15 -33.87
N PHE A 73 18.44 18.32 -34.91
CA PHE A 73 19.55 18.18 -35.84
C PHE A 73 19.80 19.48 -36.62
N ASP A 74 21.09 19.87 -36.77
CA ASP A 74 21.46 21.04 -37.53
C ASP A 74 21.37 20.80 -39.05
N THR A 75 20.38 21.38 -39.68
CA THR A 75 20.10 21.28 -41.13
C THR A 75 20.61 22.50 -41.91
N SER A 76 21.40 23.40 -41.31
CA SER A 76 21.85 24.66 -41.98
C SER A 76 22.68 24.42 -43.25
N SER A 77 23.33 23.25 -43.37
CA SER A 77 24.11 22.86 -44.55
C SER A 77 23.28 22.13 -45.63
N MET A 78 21.98 21.96 -45.44
CA MET A 78 21.09 21.28 -46.37
C MET A 78 20.29 22.23 -47.25
N SER A 79 19.74 21.72 -48.33
CA SER A 79 18.92 22.49 -49.30
C SER A 79 17.44 22.19 -49.09
N SER A 80 16.61 23.19 -49.36
CA SER A 80 15.15 23.01 -49.42
C SER A 80 14.68 22.11 -50.57
N SER A 81 15.59 21.84 -51.55
CA SER A 81 15.36 20.89 -52.64
C SER A 81 15.82 19.44 -52.29
N ASP A 82 16.42 19.22 -51.13
CA ASP A 82 16.79 17.88 -50.70
C ASP A 82 15.55 17.01 -50.54
N GLN A 83 15.67 15.78 -51.00
CA GLN A 83 14.62 14.76 -50.88
C GLN A 83 14.70 14.13 -49.49
N LEU A 84 13.57 14.16 -48.79
CA LEU A 84 13.42 13.46 -47.52
C LEU A 84 12.62 12.16 -47.71
N MET A 85 13.05 11.12 -47.08
CA MET A 85 12.27 9.92 -46.84
C MET A 85 11.67 10.01 -45.42
N ILE A 86 10.40 10.37 -45.40
CA ILE A 86 9.66 10.48 -44.14
C ILE A 86 8.85 9.21 -43.98
N THR A 87 9.19 8.43 -42.97
CA THR A 87 8.52 7.16 -42.64
C THR A 87 7.57 7.35 -41.48
N ILE A 88 6.32 7.06 -41.70
CA ILE A 88 5.27 7.07 -40.70
C ILE A 88 4.62 5.71 -40.57
N ASP A 89 4.20 5.36 -39.37
CA ASP A 89 3.36 4.19 -39.13
C ASP A 89 1.90 4.57 -39.41
N GLU A 90 1.27 3.92 -40.41
CA GLU A 90 -0.15 4.11 -40.65
C GLU A 90 -0.99 3.25 -39.70
N TYR A 91 -2.09 3.85 -39.20
CA TYR A 91 -3.18 3.02 -38.75
C TYR A 91 -3.67 2.27 -39.99
N ALA A 92 -3.66 0.97 -39.92
CA ALA A 92 -4.18 0.18 -41.06
C ALA A 92 -5.69 0.46 -41.22
N ASP A 93 -6.01 1.38 -42.10
CA ASP A 93 -7.38 1.60 -42.59
C ASP A 93 -7.88 0.40 -43.42
N THR A 94 -7.03 -0.55 -43.66
CA THR A 94 -7.37 -1.81 -44.30
C THR A 94 -7.66 -2.85 -43.26
N PHE A 95 -8.92 -3.03 -42.97
CA PHE A 95 -9.58 -4.20 -42.40
C PHE A 95 -8.64 -5.31 -41.83
N VAL A 96 -7.78 -4.95 -40.90
CA VAL A 96 -7.23 -5.89 -39.94
C VAL A 96 -8.28 -5.94 -38.84
N PRO A 97 -8.95 -7.07 -38.65
CA PRO A 97 -9.87 -7.19 -37.53
C PRO A 97 -9.18 -6.67 -36.28
N ALA A 98 -9.87 -5.90 -35.45
CA ALA A 98 -9.35 -5.36 -34.21
C ALA A 98 -8.74 -6.44 -33.27
N GLU A 99 -8.89 -7.69 -33.64
CA GLU A 99 -8.50 -8.89 -32.91
C GLU A 99 -7.25 -9.59 -33.51
N THR A 100 -6.50 -8.94 -34.42
CA THR A 100 -5.31 -9.58 -34.98
C THR A 100 -4.02 -9.15 -34.26
N PHE A 101 -3.17 -10.11 -33.97
CA PHE A 101 -1.82 -9.90 -33.48
C PHE A 101 -0.81 -10.71 -34.32
N ARG A 102 0.46 -10.34 -34.26
CA ARG A 102 1.52 -11.12 -34.86
C ARG A 102 2.06 -12.13 -33.86
N ASP A 103 2.09 -13.39 -34.27
CA ASP A 103 2.70 -14.44 -33.46
C ASP A 103 4.24 -14.38 -33.55
N PRO A 104 4.97 -15.20 -32.77
CA PRO A 104 6.43 -15.23 -32.77
C PRO A 104 7.08 -15.55 -34.13
N VAL A 105 6.31 -16.07 -35.08
CA VAL A 105 6.77 -16.34 -36.44
C VAL A 105 6.24 -15.32 -37.45
N ASP A 106 5.86 -14.14 -36.97
CA ASP A 106 5.40 -12.97 -37.74
C ASP A 106 4.13 -13.20 -38.60
N LYS A 107 3.32 -14.19 -38.20
CA LYS A 107 2.02 -14.42 -38.84
C LYS A 107 0.92 -13.68 -38.10
N LEU A 108 0.01 -13.08 -38.83
CA LEU A 108 -1.21 -12.49 -38.28
C LEU A 108 -2.11 -13.59 -37.71
N ARG A 109 -2.46 -13.43 -36.46
CA ARG A 109 -3.40 -14.27 -35.73
C ARG A 109 -4.57 -13.44 -35.26
N VAL A 110 -5.75 -13.99 -35.22
CA VAL A 110 -6.90 -13.40 -34.59
C VAL A 110 -6.87 -13.83 -33.14
N SER A 111 -6.89 -12.86 -32.21
CA SER A 111 -6.95 -13.11 -30.77
C SER A 111 -8.13 -12.38 -30.18
N ASN A 112 -8.90 -13.08 -29.37
CA ASN A 112 -9.93 -12.52 -28.52
C ASN A 112 -9.33 -12.28 -27.13
N PRO A 113 -9.02 -11.04 -26.73
CA PRO A 113 -8.48 -10.78 -25.40
C PRO A 113 -9.42 -11.29 -24.32
N GLN A 114 -8.87 -11.95 -23.31
CA GLN A 114 -9.63 -12.43 -22.16
C GLN A 114 -9.39 -11.50 -20.99
N SER A 115 -10.46 -10.94 -20.42
CA SER A 115 -10.39 -10.29 -19.11
C SER A 115 -10.20 -11.34 -18.02
N LEU A 116 -9.13 -11.20 -17.25
CA LEU A 116 -8.83 -12.06 -16.09
C LEU A 116 -9.47 -11.51 -14.82
N ILE A 117 -9.56 -10.20 -14.71
CA ILE A 117 -10.32 -9.46 -13.72
C ILE A 117 -10.77 -8.14 -14.33
N ASP A 118 -11.98 -7.77 -14.02
CA ASP A 118 -12.56 -6.47 -14.29
C ASP A 118 -13.38 -6.08 -13.07
N THR A 119 -13.04 -4.97 -12.46
CA THR A 119 -13.65 -4.54 -11.21
C THR A 119 -13.85 -3.05 -11.16
N ASP A 120 -15.02 -2.66 -10.74
CA ASP A 120 -15.37 -1.38 -10.16
C ASP A 120 -15.83 -1.58 -8.70
N PHE A 121 -16.09 -0.53 -7.98
CA PHE A 121 -16.41 -0.61 -6.56
C PHE A 121 -17.73 0.09 -6.20
N GLU A 122 -18.65 0.20 -7.16
CA GLU A 122 -19.99 0.75 -6.92
C GLU A 122 -20.69 0.07 -5.74
N TYR A 123 -20.54 -1.25 -5.63
CA TYR A 123 -21.22 -2.07 -4.62
C TYR A 123 -20.32 -2.48 -3.44
N GLY A 124 -19.26 -1.75 -3.16
CA GLY A 124 -18.38 -2.00 -2.02
C GLY A 124 -16.98 -2.44 -2.38
N THR A 125 -16.22 -2.89 -1.39
CA THR A 125 -14.78 -3.15 -1.50
C THR A 125 -14.43 -4.44 -2.24
N GLN A 126 -15.40 -5.28 -2.58
CA GLN A 126 -15.24 -6.56 -3.27
C GLN A 126 -14.16 -7.47 -2.62
N THR A 127 -14.37 -7.78 -1.36
CA THR A 127 -13.43 -8.56 -0.53
C THR A 127 -13.14 -9.96 -1.06
N THR A 128 -14.02 -10.53 -1.89
CA THR A 128 -13.81 -11.81 -2.56
C THR A 128 -12.76 -11.76 -3.68
N LYS A 129 -12.58 -10.59 -4.28
CA LYS A 129 -11.60 -10.39 -5.37
C LYS A 129 -10.35 -9.66 -4.89
N TRP A 130 -10.50 -8.77 -3.90
CA TRP A 130 -9.47 -7.90 -3.39
C TRP A 130 -9.26 -8.10 -1.90
N GLU A 131 -8.03 -8.23 -1.50
CA GLU A 131 -7.64 -8.17 -0.09
C GLU A 131 -7.10 -6.78 0.25
N ASN A 132 -7.36 -6.35 1.48
CA ASN A 132 -6.86 -5.11 2.06
C ASN A 132 -5.99 -5.50 3.24
N LEU A 133 -4.78 -4.99 3.29
CA LEU A 133 -3.83 -5.32 4.34
C LEU A 133 -3.12 -4.08 4.85
N GLY A 134 -3.16 -3.88 6.16
CA GLY A 134 -2.29 -2.96 6.87
C GLY A 134 -1.07 -3.68 7.38
N MET A 135 0.10 -3.06 7.27
CA MET A 135 1.34 -3.57 7.83
C MET A 135 2.02 -2.50 8.67
N VAL A 136 2.49 -2.88 9.84
CA VAL A 136 3.30 -2.05 10.71
C VAL A 136 4.60 -2.78 10.98
N ASN A 137 5.71 -2.12 10.72
CA ASN A 137 7.05 -2.71 10.84
C ASN A 137 7.15 -4.06 10.11
N TYR A 138 6.55 -4.10 8.89
CA TYR A 138 6.54 -5.26 7.98
C TYR A 138 5.80 -6.51 8.51
N ARG A 139 5.08 -6.39 9.61
CA ARG A 139 4.19 -7.45 10.09
C ARG A 139 2.78 -7.16 9.61
N PRO A 140 2.12 -8.13 8.98
CA PRO A 140 0.72 -8.00 8.71
C PRO A 140 -0.04 -7.91 10.03
N PHE A 141 -0.83 -6.85 10.16
CA PHE A 141 -1.81 -6.72 11.20
C PHE A 141 -3.20 -6.83 10.58
N ALA A 142 -4.13 -7.32 11.36
CA ALA A 142 -5.50 -7.40 10.94
C ALA A 142 -5.93 -6.07 10.33
N TYR A 143 -6.45 -6.15 9.12
CA TYR A 143 -6.89 -4.98 8.38
C TYR A 143 -8.17 -4.41 8.99
N ALA A 144 -8.30 -3.09 8.87
CA ALA A 144 -9.52 -2.42 9.24
C ALA A 144 -10.65 -2.87 8.28
N LYS A 145 -11.60 -3.61 8.80
CA LYS A 145 -12.79 -4.01 8.05
C LYS A 145 -13.82 -2.90 8.18
N GLN A 146 -14.25 -2.34 7.06
CA GLN A 146 -15.39 -1.42 7.08
C GLN A 146 -16.62 -2.17 7.62
N ALA A 147 -17.17 -1.67 8.70
CA ALA A 147 -18.32 -2.28 9.34
C ALA A 147 -19.37 -1.21 9.64
N PRO A 148 -20.66 -1.54 9.56
CA PRO A 148 -21.70 -0.64 10.02
C PRO A 148 -21.50 -0.36 11.52
N VAL A 149 -21.64 0.89 11.90
CA VAL A 149 -21.69 1.29 13.30
C VAL A 149 -23.02 0.79 13.88
N ALA A 150 -23.03 0.44 15.17
CA ALA A 150 -24.25 0.02 15.87
C ALA A 150 -25.40 1.00 15.61
N ASP A 151 -26.63 0.49 15.66
CA ASP A 151 -27.85 1.20 15.27
C ASP A 151 -27.86 2.67 15.66
N VAL A 152 -27.76 3.53 14.67
CA VAL A 152 -27.83 4.97 14.83
C VAL A 152 -29.26 5.35 15.17
N THR A 153 -29.45 6.10 16.24
CA THR A 153 -30.78 6.50 16.74
C THR A 153 -31.04 7.99 16.55
N ASP A 154 -30.02 8.81 16.43
CA ASP A 154 -30.15 10.24 16.12
C ASP A 154 -28.85 10.78 15.50
N VAL A 155 -29.01 11.79 14.64
CA VAL A 155 -27.93 12.59 14.11
C VAL A 155 -28.30 14.04 14.21
N SER A 156 -27.55 14.82 14.95
CA SER A 156 -27.83 16.22 15.18
C SER A 156 -26.67 17.13 14.73
N MET A 157 -27.02 18.24 14.14
CA MET A 157 -26.11 19.27 13.68
C MET A 157 -26.67 20.67 13.98
N PRO A 158 -26.22 21.37 15.02
CA PRO A 158 -26.76 22.67 15.40
C PRO A 158 -26.64 23.73 14.29
N THR A 159 -27.59 24.64 14.24
CA THR A 159 -27.56 25.79 13.32
C THR A 159 -26.28 26.60 13.55
N ASN A 160 -25.64 27.04 12.48
CA ASN A 160 -24.36 27.75 12.47
C ASN A 160 -23.18 26.94 13.05
N SER A 161 -23.30 25.60 13.15
CA SER A 161 -22.24 24.69 13.56
C SER A 161 -21.83 23.82 12.38
N ARG A 162 -20.61 23.29 12.46
CA ARG A 162 -20.12 22.20 11.62
C ARG A 162 -20.07 20.88 12.41
N VAL A 163 -20.17 20.94 13.73
CA VAL A 163 -20.09 19.74 14.58
C VAL A 163 -21.36 18.92 14.41
N VAL A 164 -21.21 17.68 14.04
CA VAL A 164 -22.28 16.68 13.96
C VAL A 164 -22.12 15.72 15.13
N THR A 165 -23.20 15.47 15.83
CA THR A 165 -23.26 14.47 16.90
C THR A 165 -24.12 13.31 16.45
N ILE A 166 -23.57 12.10 16.49
CA ILE A 166 -24.28 10.86 16.24
C ILE A 166 -24.54 10.14 17.56
N THR A 167 -25.78 9.68 17.73
CA THR A 167 -26.19 8.88 18.90
C THR A 167 -26.50 7.46 18.44
N THR A 168 -26.04 6.47 19.20
CA THR A 168 -26.29 5.06 18.95
C THR A 168 -27.07 4.39 20.08
N SER A 169 -27.79 3.33 19.75
CA SER A 169 -28.60 2.57 20.71
C SER A 169 -27.75 1.77 21.70
N SER A 170 -26.54 1.41 21.31
CA SER A 170 -25.59 0.63 22.09
C SER A 170 -24.18 1.20 21.91
N ALA A 171 -23.21 0.68 22.63
CA ALA A 171 -21.82 1.08 22.51
C ALA A 171 -21.33 0.92 21.07
N HIS A 172 -20.86 2.02 20.46
CA HIS A 172 -20.46 2.06 19.05
C HIS A 172 -19.05 1.50 18.79
N GLY A 173 -18.24 1.30 19.83
CA GLY A 173 -16.88 0.76 19.70
C GLY A 173 -15.88 1.66 18.97
N LEU A 174 -16.27 2.91 18.69
CA LEU A 174 -15.39 3.89 18.03
C LEU A 174 -14.53 4.60 19.06
N GLU A 175 -13.40 5.11 18.60
CA GLU A 175 -12.47 5.93 19.36
C GLU A 175 -12.15 7.21 18.60
N VAL A 176 -11.63 8.19 19.31
CA VAL A 176 -11.13 9.42 18.68
C VAL A 176 -10.05 9.07 17.66
N GLY A 177 -10.13 9.66 16.47
CA GLY A 177 -9.24 9.34 15.37
C GLY A 177 -9.75 8.21 14.43
N THR A 178 -10.83 7.52 14.78
CA THR A 178 -11.43 6.52 13.88
C THR A 178 -12.04 7.20 12.65
N ALA A 179 -11.69 6.72 11.46
CA ALA A 179 -12.34 7.17 10.23
C ALA A 179 -13.73 6.57 10.09
N ILE A 180 -14.69 7.38 9.67
CA ILE A 180 -16.06 6.98 9.43
C ILE A 180 -16.55 7.47 8.07
N SER A 181 -17.53 6.77 7.52
CA SER A 181 -18.29 7.19 6.34
C SER A 181 -19.75 7.36 6.74
N VAL A 182 -20.29 8.54 6.52
CA VAL A 182 -21.68 8.90 6.85
C VAL A 182 -22.46 9.13 5.57
N LEU A 183 -23.63 8.51 5.46
CA LEU A 183 -24.46 8.49 4.26
C LEU A 183 -25.91 8.84 4.59
N ASP A 184 -26.58 9.48 3.63
CA ASP A 184 -28.02 9.68 3.60
C ASP A 184 -28.61 10.38 4.84
N THR A 185 -27.87 11.34 5.40
CA THR A 185 -28.46 12.31 6.34
C THR A 185 -29.32 13.33 5.56
N TYR A 186 -30.28 13.98 6.22
CA TYR A 186 -31.08 15.04 5.58
C TYR A 186 -30.28 16.23 5.06
N LEU A 187 -29.07 16.48 5.60
CA LEU A 187 -28.18 17.51 5.11
C LEU A 187 -26.98 16.86 4.41
N SER A 188 -26.87 17.01 3.13
CA SER A 188 -25.79 16.46 2.31
C SER A 188 -24.40 16.91 2.77
N ILE A 189 -24.27 18.09 3.40
CA ILE A 189 -23.04 18.59 3.98
C ILE A 189 -22.50 17.76 5.14
N ALA A 190 -23.34 16.95 5.78
CA ALA A 190 -22.96 16.03 6.83
C ALA A 190 -22.58 14.64 6.31
N ASN A 191 -22.78 14.37 5.01
CA ASN A 191 -22.42 13.11 4.37
C ASN A 191 -21.00 13.18 3.84
N GLY A 192 -20.27 12.07 3.96
CA GLY A 192 -18.88 11.96 3.49
C GLY A 192 -18.01 11.14 4.43
N ASN A 193 -16.70 11.25 4.23
CA ASN A 193 -15.71 10.59 5.06
C ASN A 193 -15.14 11.58 6.06
N TYR A 194 -15.19 11.20 7.32
CA TYR A 194 -14.80 12.06 8.43
C TYR A 194 -13.97 11.28 9.45
N ILE A 195 -13.37 12.02 10.39
CA ILE A 195 -12.65 11.45 11.54
C ILE A 195 -13.44 11.75 12.80
N VAL A 196 -13.59 10.76 13.66
CA VAL A 196 -14.21 10.90 14.98
C VAL A 196 -13.35 11.81 15.86
N GLU A 197 -13.92 12.89 16.38
CA GLU A 197 -13.22 13.89 17.18
C GLU A 197 -13.48 13.72 18.69
N SER A 198 -14.64 13.24 19.05
CA SER A 198 -14.96 12.92 20.46
C SER A 198 -15.87 11.72 20.56
N VAL A 199 -15.81 11.01 21.69
CA VAL A 199 -16.64 9.84 21.98
C VAL A 199 -17.17 9.88 23.40
N THR A 200 -18.43 9.43 23.59
CA THR A 200 -19.03 9.18 24.90
C THR A 200 -19.43 7.70 24.96
N THR A 201 -18.78 6.95 25.83
CA THR A 201 -18.98 5.50 25.94
C THR A 201 -20.09 5.12 26.95
N SER A 202 -20.54 6.07 27.79
CA SER A 202 -21.71 5.90 28.66
C SER A 202 -22.99 6.30 27.93
N SER A 203 -24.13 5.76 28.32
CA SER A 203 -25.41 6.15 27.75
C SER A 203 -25.77 7.60 28.04
N PRO A 204 -26.19 8.42 27.04
CA PRO A 204 -26.29 8.06 25.61
C PRO A 204 -24.92 7.88 24.95
N HIS A 205 -24.75 6.81 24.19
CA HIS A 205 -23.54 6.56 23.43
C HIS A 205 -23.46 7.52 22.25
N THR A 206 -22.48 8.42 22.25
CA THR A 206 -22.36 9.43 21.22
C THR A 206 -20.94 9.58 20.72
N PHE A 207 -20.80 10.03 19.48
CA PHE A 207 -19.53 10.50 18.95
C PHE A 207 -19.75 11.72 18.04
N THR A 208 -18.72 12.50 17.82
CA THR A 208 -18.79 13.73 17.02
C THR A 208 -17.77 13.73 15.91
N TYR A 209 -18.08 14.46 14.83
CA TYR A 209 -17.17 14.81 13.76
C TYR A 209 -17.49 16.20 13.22
N THR A 210 -16.57 16.80 12.47
CA THR A 210 -16.80 18.11 11.80
C THR A 210 -17.22 17.90 10.35
N ALA A 211 -18.41 18.34 10.00
CA ALA A 211 -18.98 18.24 8.67
C ALA A 211 -18.28 19.14 7.64
N SER A 212 -18.50 18.87 6.34
CA SER A 212 -17.87 19.59 5.22
C SER A 212 -18.20 21.08 5.20
N SER A 213 -19.38 21.49 5.66
CA SER A 213 -19.82 22.88 5.72
C SER A 213 -20.68 23.18 6.94
N THR A 214 -20.86 24.46 7.23
CA THR A 214 -21.70 24.93 8.34
C THR A 214 -23.20 24.74 8.03
N ASN A 215 -23.95 24.20 8.96
CA ASN A 215 -25.39 24.15 8.86
C ASN A 215 -26.00 25.56 8.87
N LYS A 216 -26.48 26.00 7.74
CA LYS A 216 -27.15 27.32 7.58
C LYS A 216 -28.68 27.21 7.69
N THR A 217 -29.21 26.01 7.92
CA THR A 217 -30.64 25.76 8.03
C THR A 217 -31.12 25.83 9.48
N SER A 218 -32.43 25.83 9.69
CA SER A 218 -33.04 25.68 11.01
C SER A 218 -33.23 24.20 11.40
N ILE A 219 -32.91 23.28 10.52
CA ILE A 219 -33.01 21.84 10.78
C ILE A 219 -31.77 21.41 11.57
N THR A 220 -32.00 20.97 12.80
CA THR A 220 -30.91 20.54 13.70
C THR A 220 -30.85 19.03 13.89
N SER A 221 -32.00 18.31 13.79
CA SER A 221 -32.01 16.84 13.70
C SER A 221 -32.01 16.47 12.23
N ILE A 222 -30.95 15.82 11.79
CA ILE A 222 -30.69 15.50 10.39
C ILE A 222 -30.70 13.98 10.14
N PHE A 223 -31.21 13.22 11.10
CA PHE A 223 -31.34 11.78 11.05
C PHE A 223 -32.53 11.32 10.20
N ASP A 224 -32.28 10.45 9.23
CA ASP A 224 -33.32 9.71 8.50
C ASP A 224 -33.33 8.25 8.97
N LEU A 225 -34.32 7.88 9.76
CA LEU A 225 -34.47 6.57 10.41
C LEU A 225 -34.30 5.38 9.44
N ASN A 226 -34.66 5.57 8.17
CA ASN A 226 -34.70 4.48 7.20
C ASN A 226 -33.55 4.50 6.23
N LYS A 227 -32.70 5.52 6.27
CA LYS A 227 -31.65 5.74 5.25
C LYS A 227 -30.29 6.08 5.81
N THR A 228 -30.22 6.84 6.92
CA THR A 228 -28.91 7.26 7.43
C THR A 228 -28.07 6.05 7.85
N LEU A 229 -26.95 5.89 7.21
CA LEU A 229 -25.99 4.82 7.48
C LEU A 229 -24.66 5.43 7.91
N VAL A 230 -24.04 4.80 8.90
CA VAL A 230 -22.70 5.14 9.33
C VAL A 230 -21.86 3.87 9.33
N TYR A 231 -20.74 3.94 8.64
CA TYR A 231 -19.74 2.88 8.60
C TYR A 231 -18.45 3.37 9.27
N SER A 232 -17.86 2.54 10.10
CA SER A 232 -16.51 2.77 10.54
C SER A 232 -15.53 2.36 9.44
N GLY A 233 -14.47 3.11 9.30
CA GLY A 233 -13.36 2.80 8.39
C GLY A 233 -12.56 1.57 8.82
N GLY A 234 -12.88 1.04 9.95
CA GLY A 234 -12.39 -0.18 10.54
C GLY A 234 -12.40 -0.09 12.05
N ILE A 235 -13.25 -0.89 12.67
CA ILE A 235 -13.03 -1.28 14.06
C ILE A 235 -11.86 -2.25 14.00
N TYR A 236 -10.75 -1.85 14.55
CA TYR A 236 -9.53 -2.62 14.53
C TYR A 236 -9.73 -3.95 15.26
N SER A 237 -9.64 -5.05 14.55
CA SER A 237 -9.28 -6.30 15.18
C SER A 237 -7.79 -6.19 15.50
N ASN A 238 -7.48 -5.75 16.69
CA ASN A 238 -6.10 -5.54 17.11
C ASN A 238 -5.36 -6.86 17.10
N ALA A 239 -4.28 -6.96 16.33
CA ALA A 239 -3.40 -8.09 16.45
C ALA A 239 -2.76 -8.06 17.83
N GLN A 240 -3.05 -9.07 18.65
CA GLN A 240 -2.47 -9.17 19.98
C GLN A 240 -0.97 -9.40 19.87
N ILE A 241 -0.16 -8.52 20.44
CA ILE A 241 1.30 -8.66 20.46
C ILE A 241 1.75 -9.69 21.49
N GLY A 242 0.97 -9.92 22.51
CA GLY A 242 1.24 -10.88 23.55
C GLY A 242 0.07 -11.05 24.50
N SER A 243 -0.01 -12.22 25.15
CA SER A 243 -0.87 -12.48 26.30
C SER A 243 -0.04 -12.47 27.58
N ASP A 244 -0.63 -11.96 28.66
CA ASP A 244 0.03 -11.89 29.97
C ASP A 244 1.45 -11.29 29.93
N PRO A 245 1.63 -10.07 29.38
CA PRO A 245 2.91 -9.41 29.37
C PRO A 245 3.34 -9.07 30.78
N THR A 246 4.65 -8.97 31.02
CA THR A 246 5.14 -8.38 32.27
C THR A 246 5.19 -6.86 32.13
N ILE A 247 4.48 -6.13 32.98
CA ILE A 247 4.42 -4.67 32.93
C ILE A 247 4.97 -4.12 34.25
N THR A 248 5.96 -3.27 34.14
CA THR A 248 6.58 -2.55 35.25
C THR A 248 6.58 -1.05 35.00
N TYR A 249 6.81 -0.24 36.02
CA TYR A 249 6.85 1.21 35.82
C TYR A 249 7.95 1.88 36.66
N SER A 250 8.40 3.03 36.15
CA SER A 250 9.25 3.96 36.89
C SER A 250 8.69 5.37 36.65
N GLY A 251 7.98 5.88 37.69
CA GLY A 251 7.21 7.10 37.53
C GLY A 251 6.12 6.94 36.47
N LYS A 252 6.13 7.75 35.41
CA LYS A 252 5.18 7.68 34.29
C LYS A 252 5.63 6.79 33.14
N GLU A 253 6.86 6.31 33.16
CA GLU A 253 7.40 5.40 32.17
C GLU A 253 7.00 3.96 32.48
N ILE A 254 6.31 3.35 31.56
CA ILE A 254 5.89 1.94 31.61
C ILE A 254 6.86 1.11 30.77
N THR A 255 7.36 0.02 31.32
CA THR A 255 8.16 -0.97 30.62
C THR A 255 7.34 -2.24 30.46
N VAL A 256 7.22 -2.70 29.22
CA VAL A 256 6.52 -3.94 28.88
C VAL A 256 7.53 -4.95 28.39
N VAL A 257 7.39 -6.19 28.89
CA VAL A 257 8.10 -7.35 28.37
C VAL A 257 7.07 -8.35 27.86
N THR A 258 7.15 -8.67 26.59
CA THR A 258 6.23 -9.57 25.88
C THR A 258 6.79 -10.99 25.85
N THR A 259 5.91 -11.97 25.77
CA THR A 259 6.30 -13.39 25.68
C THR A 259 6.80 -13.80 24.30
N VAL A 260 6.49 -12.99 23.27
CA VAL A 260 6.92 -13.16 21.89
C VAL A 260 7.50 -11.84 21.36
N PRO A 261 8.33 -11.87 20.31
CA PRO A 261 8.82 -10.64 19.69
C PRO A 261 7.65 -9.74 19.28
N HIS A 262 7.64 -8.50 19.79
CA HIS A 262 6.54 -7.56 19.57
C HIS A 262 6.55 -6.92 18.18
N GLY A 263 7.69 -6.86 17.51
CA GLY A 263 7.82 -6.29 16.16
C GLY A 263 7.44 -4.82 16.04
N LEU A 264 7.37 -4.10 17.15
CA LEU A 264 7.04 -2.68 17.18
C LEU A 264 8.25 -1.83 16.76
N ALA A 265 7.95 -0.67 16.20
CA ALA A 265 8.87 0.42 16.00
C ALA A 265 8.55 1.60 16.92
N LEU A 266 9.51 2.50 17.07
CA LEU A 266 9.31 3.78 17.77
C LEU A 266 8.13 4.51 17.15
N GLY A 267 7.23 5.04 18.00
CA GLY A 267 6.06 5.79 17.58
C GLY A 267 4.86 4.93 17.15
N ASN A 268 4.96 3.60 17.11
CA ASN A 268 3.78 2.77 16.87
C ASN A 268 2.76 2.95 17.98
N GLU A 269 1.48 2.99 17.63
CA GLU A 269 0.41 3.04 18.59
C GLU A 269 0.03 1.66 19.06
N ILE A 270 -0.15 1.55 20.38
CA ILE A 270 -0.59 0.35 21.06
C ILE A 270 -1.85 0.63 21.89
N ALA A 271 -2.69 -0.37 22.04
CA ALA A 271 -3.79 -0.38 22.99
C ALA A 271 -3.49 -1.41 24.07
N VAL A 272 -3.46 -0.99 25.33
CA VAL A 272 -3.25 -1.83 26.50
C VAL A 272 -4.58 -1.97 27.24
N THR A 273 -4.98 -3.20 27.51
CA THR A 273 -6.24 -3.51 28.19
C THR A 273 -6.05 -4.59 29.26
N GLY A 274 -6.96 -4.65 30.21
CA GLY A 274 -7.00 -5.73 31.21
C GLY A 274 -5.94 -5.64 32.33
N THR A 275 -5.14 -4.57 32.40
CA THR A 275 -4.25 -4.36 33.54
C THR A 275 -5.01 -3.78 34.73
N THR A 276 -4.59 -4.13 35.92
CA THR A 276 -5.09 -3.51 37.18
C THR A 276 -3.93 -3.02 38.02
N ALA A 277 -4.16 -1.93 38.75
CA ALA A 277 -3.23 -1.34 39.70
C ALA A 277 -4.05 -0.69 40.82
N ASP A 278 -3.41 -0.31 41.93
CA ASP A 278 -4.12 0.36 43.04
C ASP A 278 -4.75 1.70 42.57
N THR A 279 -4.00 2.45 41.76
CA THR A 279 -4.50 3.64 41.03
C THR A 279 -3.83 3.71 39.66
N ASN A 280 -4.51 4.36 38.72
CA ASN A 280 -3.97 4.68 37.41
C ASN A 280 -3.40 3.44 36.65
N ALA A 281 -4.17 2.37 36.58
CA ALA A 281 -3.78 1.22 35.77
C ALA A 281 -3.43 1.66 34.35
N PRO A 282 -2.33 1.18 33.75
CA PRO A 282 -1.81 1.65 32.47
C PRO A 282 -2.60 1.09 31.27
N ASN A 283 -3.93 1.21 31.31
CA ASN A 283 -4.83 0.85 30.21
C ASN A 283 -5.10 2.07 29.35
N GLY A 284 -5.23 1.86 28.05
CA GLY A 284 -5.53 2.91 27.07
C GLY A 284 -4.68 2.78 25.81
N SER A 285 -4.66 3.87 25.04
CA SER A 285 -3.89 3.98 23.82
C SER A 285 -2.66 4.83 24.04
N PHE A 286 -1.51 4.30 23.64
CA PHE A 286 -0.22 4.93 23.85
C PHE A 286 0.67 4.77 22.63
N ASN A 287 1.64 5.67 22.47
CA ASN A 287 2.69 5.49 21.47
C ASN A 287 3.94 4.88 22.12
N VAL A 288 4.55 3.94 21.42
CA VAL A 288 5.82 3.35 21.82
C VAL A 288 6.89 4.43 21.84
N SER A 289 7.47 4.67 23.01
CA SER A 289 8.49 5.71 23.22
C SER A 289 9.92 5.18 23.09
N THR A 290 10.14 3.91 23.37
CA THR A 290 11.47 3.29 23.33
C THR A 290 11.35 1.81 23.02
N ILE A 291 12.18 1.31 22.10
CA ILE A 291 12.39 -0.12 21.87
C ILE A 291 13.63 -0.55 22.66
N VAL A 292 13.42 -1.40 23.67
CA VAL A 292 14.51 -1.90 24.54
C VAL A 292 15.14 -3.17 23.96
N SER A 293 14.31 -4.07 23.44
CA SER A 293 14.71 -5.33 22.80
C SER A 293 13.59 -5.84 21.90
N ALA A 294 13.80 -6.95 21.22
CA ALA A 294 12.75 -7.59 20.41
C ALA A 294 11.50 -7.97 21.22
N THR A 295 11.63 -8.16 22.53
CA THR A 295 10.54 -8.53 23.45
C THR A 295 10.27 -7.49 24.52
N SER A 296 10.86 -6.30 24.46
CA SER A 296 10.64 -5.27 25.47
C SER A 296 10.61 -3.87 24.85
N PHE A 297 9.62 -3.10 25.24
CA PHE A 297 9.45 -1.71 24.82
C PHE A 297 8.89 -0.86 25.96
N LYS A 298 8.88 0.47 25.77
CA LYS A 298 8.39 1.43 26.74
C LYS A 298 7.38 2.38 26.12
N TYR A 299 6.49 2.89 26.99
CA TYR A 299 5.58 3.99 26.67
C TYR A 299 5.32 4.84 27.93
N TYR A 300 4.72 6.02 27.75
CA TYR A 300 4.42 6.91 28.85
C TYR A 300 2.92 6.99 29.11
N VAL A 301 2.56 7.09 30.42
CA VAL A 301 1.20 7.30 30.87
C VAL A 301 1.07 8.71 31.47
N GLN A 302 -0.14 9.25 31.45
CA GLN A 302 -0.42 10.58 32.00
C GLN A 302 -0.18 10.67 33.50
N ASN A 303 -0.64 9.65 34.23
CA ASN A 303 -0.51 9.55 35.65
C ASN A 303 0.22 8.26 36.03
N ALA A 304 1.24 8.38 36.91
CA ALA A 304 1.99 7.22 37.35
C ALA A 304 1.07 6.22 38.07
N PRO A 305 1.17 4.92 37.73
CA PRO A 305 0.51 3.87 38.50
C PRO A 305 1.00 3.83 39.95
N THR A 306 0.19 3.28 40.84
CA THR A 306 0.61 2.96 42.21
C THR A 306 0.35 1.47 42.47
N GLY A 307 1.16 0.90 43.37
CA GLY A 307 1.07 -0.52 43.69
C GLY A 307 1.65 -1.44 42.61
N THR A 308 1.36 -2.70 42.70
CA THR A 308 1.79 -3.71 41.71
C THR A 308 0.82 -3.71 40.55
N ILE A 309 1.33 -3.65 39.31
CA ILE A 309 0.49 -3.84 38.12
C ILE A 309 0.24 -5.33 37.94
N ALA A 310 -1.02 -5.74 38.10
CA ALA A 310 -1.43 -7.09 37.78
C ALA A 310 -1.75 -7.20 36.28
N THR A 311 -1.23 -8.23 35.65
CA THR A 311 -1.28 -8.45 34.20
C THR A 311 -2.07 -9.68 33.80
N THR A 312 -2.68 -10.38 34.76
CA THR A 312 -3.53 -11.55 34.46
C THR A 312 -4.72 -11.14 33.59
N GLY A 313 -4.76 -11.62 32.35
CA GLY A 313 -5.77 -11.21 31.35
C GLY A 313 -5.45 -9.88 30.66
N ALA A 314 -4.28 -9.30 30.91
CA ALA A 314 -3.84 -8.13 30.18
C ALA A 314 -3.50 -8.49 28.73
N SER A 315 -3.90 -7.61 27.82
CA SER A 315 -3.63 -7.76 26.41
C SER A 315 -3.08 -6.45 25.86
N ILE A 316 -2.11 -6.57 24.96
CA ILE A 316 -1.53 -5.45 24.25
C ILE A 316 -1.75 -5.68 22.75
N TYR A 317 -2.39 -4.72 22.13
CA TYR A 317 -2.69 -4.74 20.72
C TYR A 317 -1.91 -3.65 20.03
N VAL A 318 -1.48 -3.91 18.80
CA VAL A 318 -1.03 -2.82 17.89
C VAL A 318 -2.25 -2.34 17.14
N ARG A 319 -2.43 -1.04 17.09
CA ARG A 319 -3.43 -0.47 16.20
C ARG A 319 -2.88 -0.39 14.80
N PRO A 320 -3.46 -1.13 13.85
CA PRO A 320 -3.13 -0.91 12.46
C PRO A 320 -3.57 0.50 12.10
N GLN A 321 -2.66 1.28 11.57
CA GLN A 321 -2.95 2.64 11.13
C GLN A 321 -3.31 2.69 9.64
N ALA A 322 -3.55 1.54 9.04
CA ALA A 322 -4.07 1.43 7.69
C ALA A 322 -5.59 1.60 7.70
N LEU A 323 -6.06 2.56 6.95
CA LEU A 323 -7.49 2.80 6.74
C LEU A 323 -7.87 2.40 5.32
N PHE A 324 -8.97 1.70 5.18
CA PHE A 324 -9.58 1.37 3.90
C PHE A 324 -11.05 1.77 3.95
N LEU A 325 -11.43 2.76 3.15
CA LEU A 325 -12.76 3.31 3.11
C LEU A 325 -13.37 3.13 1.72
N HIS A 326 -14.52 2.51 1.66
CA HIS A 326 -15.36 2.56 0.48
C HIS A 326 -16.03 3.93 0.40
N ARG A 327 -16.07 4.50 -0.79
CA ARG A 327 -16.70 5.80 -1.10
C ARG A 327 -17.93 5.58 -1.99
N PRO A 328 -19.10 5.33 -1.42
CA PRO A 328 -20.28 4.97 -2.21
C PRO A 328 -20.72 6.06 -3.18
N PHE A 329 -20.39 7.33 -2.89
CA PHE A 329 -20.81 8.48 -3.69
C PHE A 329 -19.99 8.64 -5.00
N ASP A 330 -18.83 8.04 -5.13
CA ASP A 330 -18.01 8.05 -6.35
C ASP A 330 -17.47 6.69 -6.77
N GLY A 331 -17.88 5.63 -6.06
CA GLY A 331 -17.54 4.25 -6.39
C GLY A 331 -16.05 3.91 -6.22
N GLY A 332 -15.32 4.63 -5.37
CA GLY A 332 -13.92 4.40 -5.11
C GLY A 332 -13.63 3.72 -3.76
N VAL A 333 -12.44 3.18 -3.62
CA VAL A 333 -11.87 2.73 -2.34
C VAL A 333 -10.64 3.57 -2.07
N VAL A 334 -10.70 4.42 -1.04
CA VAL A 334 -9.56 5.20 -0.58
C VAL A 334 -8.87 4.48 0.57
N PHE A 335 -7.56 4.53 0.60
CA PHE A 335 -6.79 3.98 1.72
C PHE A 335 -5.51 4.76 1.97
N THR A 336 -5.07 4.74 3.21
CA THR A 336 -3.93 5.49 3.72
C THR A 336 -3.25 4.72 4.85
N THR A 337 -2.00 5.03 5.13
CA THR A 337 -1.36 4.63 6.38
C THR A 337 -1.88 5.43 7.57
N ASN A 338 -2.46 6.59 7.33
CA ASN A 338 -3.00 7.53 8.32
C ASN A 338 -2.05 7.79 9.50
N SER A 339 -0.76 7.77 9.24
CA SER A 339 0.27 7.93 10.27
C SER A 339 1.52 8.57 9.68
N LEU A 340 2.17 9.38 10.50
CA LEU A 340 3.51 9.91 10.26
C LEU A 340 4.62 9.04 10.87
N SER A 341 4.31 7.79 11.20
CA SER A 341 5.33 6.83 11.65
C SER A 341 5.94 6.10 10.47
N ASN A 342 7.24 5.82 10.56
CA ASN A 342 7.93 5.00 9.58
C ASN A 342 7.45 3.54 9.61
N PHE A 343 7.73 2.82 8.53
CA PHE A 343 7.50 1.38 8.38
C PHE A 343 6.04 0.95 8.37
N GLN A 344 5.16 1.81 7.89
CA GLN A 344 3.76 1.48 7.69
C GLN A 344 3.46 1.28 6.21
N GLN A 345 2.58 0.35 5.92
CA GLN A 345 2.13 0.04 4.57
C GLN A 345 0.63 -0.24 4.59
N SER A 346 -0.06 0.33 3.64
CA SER A 346 -1.44 -0.05 3.30
C SER A 346 -1.43 -0.63 1.90
N ILE A 347 -1.87 -1.86 1.78
CA ILE A 347 -1.83 -2.64 0.55
C ILE A 347 -3.23 -3.09 0.18
N ARG A 348 -3.61 -2.84 -1.05
CA ARG A 348 -4.81 -3.40 -1.66
C ARG A 348 -4.40 -4.20 -2.89
N GLN A 349 -4.70 -5.49 -2.88
CA GLN A 349 -4.17 -6.45 -3.86
C GLN A 349 -5.26 -7.43 -4.28
N THR A 350 -5.20 -7.88 -5.53
CA THR A 350 -6.04 -9.00 -5.95
C THR A 350 -5.65 -10.27 -5.21
N ARG A 351 -6.62 -11.01 -4.73
CA ARG A 351 -6.39 -12.34 -4.12
C ARG A 351 -5.85 -13.32 -5.14
N ARG A 352 -6.21 -13.13 -6.40
CA ARG A 352 -5.74 -13.94 -7.52
C ARG A 352 -4.41 -13.42 -8.02
N TYR A 353 -3.43 -14.32 -8.17
CA TYR A 353 -2.25 -14.14 -8.98
C TYR A 353 -2.60 -14.49 -10.43
N PHE A 354 -2.38 -13.54 -11.34
CA PHE A 354 -2.67 -13.77 -12.75
C PHE A 354 -1.57 -14.62 -13.35
N ARG A 355 -1.94 -15.79 -13.82
CA ARG A 355 -0.98 -16.70 -14.44
C ARG A 355 -0.54 -16.16 -15.80
N TYR A 356 0.75 -16.00 -15.96
CA TYR A 356 1.34 -15.74 -17.25
C TYR A 356 1.36 -17.02 -18.09
N GLN A 357 0.78 -16.98 -19.28
CA GLN A 357 0.94 -18.05 -20.27
C GLN A 357 2.00 -17.69 -21.30
N SER A 358 2.96 -18.58 -21.49
CA SER A 358 4.05 -18.41 -22.43
C SER A 358 3.53 -18.14 -23.87
N GLY A 359 4.07 -17.10 -24.50
CA GLY A 359 3.68 -16.68 -25.84
C GLY A 359 2.50 -15.72 -25.90
N LYS A 360 1.98 -15.29 -24.74
CA LYS A 360 0.90 -14.31 -24.66
C LYS A 360 1.39 -13.02 -23.97
N GLY A 361 0.77 -11.89 -24.29
CA GLY A 361 0.95 -10.64 -23.59
C GLY A 361 -0.07 -10.50 -22.47
N MET A 362 0.30 -9.75 -21.43
CA MET A 362 -0.61 -9.32 -20.36
C MET A 362 -0.60 -7.81 -20.26
N GLN A 363 -1.77 -7.23 -20.03
CA GLN A 363 -1.97 -5.82 -19.81
C GLN A 363 -2.78 -5.59 -18.55
N ILE A 364 -2.33 -4.68 -17.69
CA ILE A 364 -3.13 -4.10 -16.61
C ILE A 364 -3.52 -2.68 -17.00
N SER A 365 -4.76 -2.33 -16.73
CA SER A 365 -5.24 -0.94 -16.75
C SER A 365 -5.85 -0.59 -15.41
N SER A 366 -5.65 0.64 -14.96
CA SER A 366 -6.06 1.04 -13.63
C SER A 366 -6.28 2.54 -13.52
N GLY A 367 -7.36 2.93 -12.83
CA GLY A 367 -7.70 4.33 -12.60
C GLY A 367 -7.32 4.79 -11.19
N THR A 368 -6.51 5.84 -11.08
CA THR A 368 -6.14 6.46 -9.79
C THR A 368 -5.66 7.90 -9.94
N VAL A 369 -5.53 8.57 -8.78
CA VAL A 369 -4.80 9.82 -8.60
C VAL A 369 -3.57 9.53 -7.74
N LEU A 370 -2.38 9.62 -8.32
CA LEU A 370 -1.14 9.30 -7.60
C LEU A 370 -0.68 10.41 -6.66
N LYS A 371 -0.99 11.67 -6.99
CA LYS A 371 -0.74 12.86 -6.16
C LYS A 371 -2.09 13.50 -5.83
N PRO A 372 -2.76 13.06 -4.74
CA PRO A 372 -4.13 13.48 -4.50
C PRO A 372 -4.25 14.98 -4.20
N ASN A 373 -5.33 15.55 -4.71
CA ASN A 373 -5.79 16.90 -4.36
C ASN A 373 -6.71 16.86 -3.16
N MET A 374 -6.61 17.86 -2.31
CA MET A 374 -7.56 18.05 -1.22
C MET A 374 -8.89 18.57 -1.76
N GLN A 375 -9.97 17.99 -1.27
CA GLN A 375 -11.32 18.52 -1.48
C GLN A 375 -11.52 19.68 -0.51
N VAL A 376 -11.51 20.90 -1.01
CA VAL A 376 -11.60 22.11 -0.20
C VAL A 376 -13.06 22.57 -0.13
N ASP A 377 -13.50 22.92 1.08
CA ASP A 377 -14.82 23.51 1.34
C ASP A 377 -14.73 25.03 1.27
N SER A 378 -13.77 25.63 1.95
CA SER A 378 -13.60 27.08 1.98
C SER A 378 -12.16 27.48 2.28
N ILE A 379 -11.79 28.63 1.77
CA ILE A 379 -10.54 29.32 2.09
C ILE A 379 -10.93 30.70 2.65
N THR A 380 -10.56 30.95 3.91
CA THR A 380 -10.82 32.22 4.59
C THR A 380 -9.51 32.89 4.97
N HIS A 381 -9.56 34.23 5.13
CA HIS A 381 -8.38 35.02 5.40
C HIS A 381 -8.65 36.02 6.53
N ASP A 382 -7.71 36.11 7.44
CA ASP A 382 -7.66 37.14 8.47
C ASP A 382 -6.21 37.59 8.70
N SER A 383 -5.96 38.88 8.45
CA SER A 383 -4.70 39.57 8.78
C SER A 383 -3.42 38.88 8.29
N GLY A 384 -3.47 38.25 7.09
CA GLY A 384 -2.35 37.53 6.49
C GLY A 384 -2.32 36.03 6.79
N THR A 385 -3.13 35.55 7.73
CA THR A 385 -3.32 34.13 7.97
C THR A 385 -4.49 33.61 7.16
N VAL A 386 -4.26 32.63 6.32
CA VAL A 386 -5.29 31.93 5.55
C VAL A 386 -5.64 30.64 6.23
N THR A 387 -6.93 30.43 6.46
CA THR A 387 -7.47 29.18 6.99
C THR A 387 -8.14 28.40 5.86
N VAL A 388 -7.66 27.21 5.61
CA VAL A 388 -8.26 26.25 4.69
C VAL A 388 -9.15 25.31 5.49
N GLN A 389 -10.36 25.10 4.99
CA GLN A 389 -11.27 24.10 5.48
C GLN A 389 -11.47 23.05 4.40
N THR A 390 -11.17 21.80 4.70
CA THR A 390 -11.32 20.67 3.79
C THR A 390 -12.60 19.89 4.04
N LYS A 391 -13.10 19.21 3.02
CA LYS A 391 -14.29 18.34 3.12
C LYS A 391 -13.98 17.02 3.81
N GLU A 392 -12.76 16.51 3.59
CA GLU A 392 -12.27 15.27 4.18
C GLU A 392 -10.98 15.55 4.95
N SER A 393 -10.45 14.57 5.64
CA SER A 393 -9.17 14.69 6.33
C SER A 393 -8.05 15.10 5.36
N HIS A 394 -7.35 16.17 5.68
CA HIS A 394 -6.30 16.70 4.80
C HIS A 394 -4.96 15.99 4.92
N ASN A 395 -4.70 15.26 6.00
CA ASN A 395 -3.47 14.51 6.28
C ASN A 395 -2.16 15.31 6.21
N VAL A 396 -2.21 16.64 6.16
CA VAL A 396 -1.01 17.48 6.15
C VAL A 396 -0.48 17.74 7.55
N SER A 397 0.80 18.03 7.60
CA SER A 397 1.52 18.47 8.81
C SER A 397 2.08 19.88 8.58
N PRO A 398 2.35 20.64 9.64
CA PRO A 398 3.09 21.90 9.50
C PRO A 398 4.44 21.67 8.81
N GLY A 399 4.82 22.61 7.96
CA GLY A 399 6.03 22.53 7.13
C GLY A 399 5.82 21.88 5.75
N VAL A 400 4.70 21.20 5.52
CA VAL A 400 4.38 20.62 4.21
C VAL A 400 4.09 21.74 3.21
N GLU A 401 4.64 21.64 2.03
CA GLU A 401 4.42 22.57 0.94
C GLU A 401 3.16 22.21 0.14
N ILE A 402 2.31 23.20 -0.05
CA ILE A 402 1.05 23.06 -0.78
C ILE A 402 1.01 24.03 -1.97
N THR A 403 0.31 23.64 -3.03
CA THR A 403 0.01 24.51 -4.17
C THR A 403 -1.49 24.76 -4.24
N VAL A 404 -1.88 26.02 -4.10
CA VAL A 404 -3.26 26.49 -4.24
C VAL A 404 -3.45 27.05 -5.65
N SER A 405 -4.52 26.66 -6.33
CA SER A 405 -4.83 27.10 -7.69
C SER A 405 -6.33 27.26 -7.90
N GLY A 406 -6.74 28.12 -8.85
CA GLY A 406 -8.13 28.30 -9.28
C GLY A 406 -8.97 29.25 -8.44
N ALA A 407 -8.40 29.91 -7.41
CA ALA A 407 -9.09 31.04 -6.75
C ALA A 407 -9.12 32.24 -7.67
N ASN A 408 -10.26 32.97 -7.71
CA ASN A 408 -10.41 34.18 -8.48
C ASN A 408 -9.51 35.32 -7.97
N GLU A 409 -9.33 35.34 -6.64
CA GLU A 409 -8.40 36.24 -5.97
C GLU A 409 -6.99 35.66 -6.06
N THR A 410 -6.21 36.17 -6.99
CA THR A 410 -4.89 35.62 -7.37
C THR A 410 -3.90 35.50 -6.19
N ALA A 411 -4.06 36.30 -5.14
CA ALA A 411 -3.20 36.26 -3.96
C ALA A 411 -3.38 34.99 -3.12
N TYR A 412 -4.50 34.25 -3.26
CA TYR A 412 -4.64 32.94 -2.67
C TYR A 412 -3.91 31.84 -3.45
N ASN A 413 -3.68 32.07 -4.75
CA ASN A 413 -3.02 31.08 -5.61
C ASN A 413 -1.50 31.17 -5.46
N GLY A 414 -0.86 30.01 -5.47
CA GLY A 414 0.59 29.90 -5.35
C GLY A 414 1.03 28.72 -4.51
N THR A 415 2.32 28.66 -4.25
CA THR A 415 2.92 27.65 -3.39
C THR A 415 3.17 28.25 -2.02
N PHE A 416 2.69 27.58 -0.99
CA PHE A 416 2.74 28.01 0.40
C PHE A 416 3.15 26.86 1.31
N THR A 417 3.69 27.19 2.49
CA THR A 417 3.99 26.22 3.52
C THR A 417 2.88 26.22 4.56
N VAL A 418 2.40 25.03 4.92
CA VAL A 418 1.43 24.85 5.99
C VAL A 418 2.05 25.34 7.31
N GLN A 419 1.40 26.30 7.96
CA GLN A 419 1.89 26.95 9.15
C GLN A 419 1.43 26.21 10.41
N SER A 420 0.16 25.87 10.48
CA SER A 420 -0.40 25.11 11.60
C SER A 420 -1.57 24.24 11.15
N VAL A 421 -1.82 23.19 11.90
CA VAL A 421 -2.99 22.31 11.74
C VAL A 421 -3.95 22.59 12.88
N ILE A 422 -5.17 22.99 12.57
CA ILE A 422 -6.21 23.29 13.55
C ILE A 422 -6.90 22.01 14.01
N ASN A 423 -7.31 21.19 13.06
CA ASN A 423 -7.93 19.87 13.27
C ASN A 423 -7.80 19.02 11.99
N TYR A 424 -8.41 17.85 11.96
CA TYR A 424 -8.33 16.95 10.79
C TYR A 424 -8.82 17.54 9.47
N ASN A 425 -9.68 18.57 9.53
CA ASN A 425 -10.31 19.21 8.36
C ASN A 425 -9.87 20.66 8.17
N ALA A 426 -8.94 21.19 8.99
CA ALA A 426 -8.54 22.59 8.90
C ALA A 426 -7.07 22.80 9.21
N PHE A 427 -6.42 23.59 8.37
CA PHE A 427 -5.04 24.03 8.56
C PHE A 427 -4.85 25.48 8.10
N THR A 428 -3.69 26.07 8.37
CA THR A 428 -3.38 27.46 8.00
C THR A 428 -2.10 27.57 7.18
N TYR A 429 -2.06 28.60 6.34
CA TYR A 429 -0.83 29.10 5.72
C TYR A 429 -0.80 30.62 5.73
N ALA A 430 0.33 31.24 5.42
CA ALA A 430 0.49 32.70 5.47
C ALA A 430 0.62 33.30 4.07
N ILE A 431 0.01 34.49 3.87
CA ILE A 431 0.26 35.35 2.71
C ILE A 431 1.00 36.60 3.18
N THR A 432 2.18 36.83 2.60
CA THR A 432 3.05 37.96 2.95
C THR A 432 3.40 38.77 1.72
N PRO A 433 3.19 40.10 1.72
CA PRO A 433 2.49 40.91 2.74
C PRO A 433 0.99 40.62 2.79
N PRO A 434 0.33 40.83 3.92
CA PRO A 434 -1.10 40.55 4.05
C PRO A 434 -1.92 41.47 3.15
N PRO A 435 -2.58 40.96 2.11
CA PRO A 435 -3.45 41.75 1.24
C PRO A 435 -4.83 41.96 1.89
N VAL A 436 -5.55 42.97 1.43
CA VAL A 436 -6.98 43.05 1.70
C VAL A 436 -7.71 42.22 0.64
N LEU A 437 -8.23 41.08 1.02
CA LEU A 437 -8.88 40.12 0.16
C LEU A 437 -10.32 39.85 0.58
N PRO A 438 -11.21 39.55 -0.38
CA PRO A 438 -12.49 38.94 -0.05
C PRO A 438 -12.28 37.62 0.76
N SER A 439 -13.11 37.46 1.79
CA SER A 439 -13.09 36.24 2.62
C SER A 439 -14.55 35.79 2.86
N PRO A 440 -14.92 34.59 2.45
CA PRO A 440 -14.11 33.50 1.86
C PRO A 440 -13.66 33.82 0.42
N ALA A 441 -12.62 33.13 -0.04
CA ALA A 441 -12.18 33.12 -1.42
C ALA A 441 -13.30 32.64 -2.37
N SER A 442 -13.25 33.11 -3.62
CA SER A 442 -14.18 32.70 -4.67
C SER A 442 -13.44 31.96 -5.80
N GLY A 443 -14.19 31.21 -6.62
CA GLY A 443 -13.64 30.46 -7.75
C GLY A 443 -13.71 28.95 -7.56
N ASP A 444 -13.18 28.22 -8.53
CA ASP A 444 -13.08 26.74 -8.50
C ASP A 444 -11.64 26.35 -8.10
N TYR A 445 -11.37 26.56 -6.82
CA TYR A 445 -10.02 26.34 -6.29
C TYR A 445 -9.77 24.92 -5.84
N SER A 446 -8.55 24.49 -5.99
CA SER A 446 -8.03 23.21 -5.53
C SER A 446 -6.69 23.37 -4.82
N ILE A 447 -6.38 22.47 -3.89
CA ILE A 447 -5.12 22.45 -3.17
C ILE A 447 -4.48 21.08 -3.35
N ALA A 448 -3.25 21.09 -3.84
CA ALA A 448 -2.41 19.91 -3.94
C ALA A 448 -1.22 20.01 -3.00
N ILE A 449 -0.71 18.89 -2.53
CA ILE A 449 0.60 18.83 -1.88
C ILE A 449 1.66 19.05 -2.97
N SER A 450 2.53 20.04 -2.82
CA SER A 450 3.58 20.31 -3.80
C SER A 450 4.61 19.20 -3.84
N GLY A 451 5.01 18.72 -2.67
CA GLY A 451 5.91 17.58 -2.50
C GLY A 451 5.93 17.12 -1.06
N TRP A 452 6.42 15.92 -0.84
CA TRP A 452 6.65 15.33 0.49
C TRP A 452 7.80 14.34 0.43
N TYR A 453 8.28 13.92 1.58
CA TYR A 453 9.30 12.89 1.72
C TYR A 453 8.84 11.76 2.64
N GLY A 454 9.37 10.58 2.43
CA GLY A 454 9.14 9.42 3.29
C GLY A 454 7.80 8.71 3.12
N CYS A 455 6.97 9.11 2.15
CA CYS A 455 5.74 8.43 1.80
C CYS A 455 5.69 8.18 0.29
N LYS A 456 5.30 6.96 -0.12
CA LYS A 456 5.28 6.55 -1.53
C LYS A 456 3.94 5.93 -1.89
N ASN A 457 3.40 6.31 -3.05
CA ASN A 457 2.22 5.70 -3.67
C ASN A 457 2.64 4.83 -4.85
N ARG A 458 2.12 3.61 -4.93
CA ARG A 458 2.43 2.62 -5.97
C ARG A 458 1.18 2.01 -6.54
N LEU A 459 1.19 1.77 -7.83
CA LEU A 459 0.18 0.96 -8.50
C LEU A 459 0.79 0.16 -9.65
N GLY A 460 0.31 -1.05 -9.86
CA GLY A 460 0.76 -1.87 -10.97
C GLY A 460 0.42 -3.35 -10.81
N ILE A 461 1.24 -4.16 -11.42
CA ILE A 461 1.17 -5.61 -11.35
C ILE A 461 2.47 -6.12 -10.72
N PHE A 462 2.44 -6.33 -9.41
CA PHE A 462 3.64 -6.66 -8.64
C PHE A 462 3.32 -7.28 -7.28
N ASP A 463 4.28 -7.99 -6.75
CA ASP A 463 4.30 -8.47 -5.37
C ASP A 463 5.59 -7.99 -4.65
N ASP A 464 5.92 -8.60 -3.52
CA ASP A 464 7.13 -8.25 -2.76
C ASP A 464 8.42 -8.73 -3.43
N GLN A 465 8.35 -9.53 -4.48
CA GLN A 465 9.52 -10.12 -5.13
C GLN A 465 9.71 -9.65 -6.56
N ASN A 466 8.63 -9.48 -7.31
CA ASN A 466 8.67 -9.22 -8.73
C ASN A 466 7.58 -8.25 -9.15
N GLY A 467 7.74 -7.65 -10.31
CA GLY A 467 6.67 -6.95 -10.99
C GLY A 467 7.06 -5.62 -11.58
N MET A 468 6.05 -4.91 -12.02
CA MET A 468 6.14 -3.61 -12.63
C MET A 468 5.08 -2.70 -12.05
N PHE A 469 5.45 -1.47 -11.76
CA PHE A 469 4.52 -0.50 -11.19
C PHE A 469 4.95 0.93 -11.47
N PHE A 470 4.02 1.83 -11.24
CA PHE A 470 4.27 3.26 -11.11
C PHE A 470 4.50 3.57 -9.64
N GLU A 471 5.49 4.39 -9.35
CA GLU A 471 5.74 4.91 -8.01
C GLU A 471 5.75 6.42 -8.06
N PHE A 472 5.00 7.06 -7.18
CA PHE A 472 5.17 8.47 -6.85
C PHE A 472 5.73 8.56 -5.45
N ASP A 473 6.91 9.14 -5.30
CA ASP A 473 7.66 9.16 -4.03
C ASP A 473 7.45 10.45 -3.23
N GLY A 474 6.55 11.30 -3.71
CA GLY A 474 6.27 12.61 -3.15
C GLY A 474 6.93 13.76 -3.90
N GLN A 475 7.90 13.47 -4.75
CA GLN A 475 8.59 14.44 -5.62
C GLN A 475 8.42 14.07 -7.09
N ASP A 476 8.84 12.87 -7.44
CA ASP A 476 8.91 12.39 -8.82
C ASP A 476 8.03 11.16 -9.06
N ILE A 477 7.63 10.97 -10.31
CA ILE A 477 7.00 9.74 -10.77
C ILE A 477 8.05 8.85 -11.45
N TRP A 478 7.98 7.57 -11.11
CA TRP A 478 8.91 6.54 -11.56
C TRP A 478 8.17 5.41 -12.28
N ALA A 479 8.74 4.95 -13.39
CA ALA A 479 8.47 3.62 -13.91
C ALA A 479 9.41 2.64 -13.21
N VAL A 480 8.88 1.58 -12.59
CA VAL A 480 9.67 0.70 -11.73
C VAL A 480 9.54 -0.75 -12.16
N ARG A 481 10.66 -1.45 -12.24
CA ARG A 481 10.75 -2.90 -12.36
C ARG A 481 11.36 -3.50 -11.11
N ARG A 482 10.63 -4.39 -10.45
CA ARG A 482 11.06 -5.15 -9.28
C ARG A 482 11.53 -6.53 -9.68
N THR A 483 12.67 -6.96 -9.17
CA THR A 483 13.20 -8.31 -9.36
C THR A 483 13.84 -8.83 -8.08
N SER A 484 13.79 -10.14 -7.86
CA SER A 484 14.41 -10.84 -6.73
C SER A 484 15.50 -11.83 -7.17
N THR A 485 16.09 -11.63 -8.34
CA THR A 485 17.11 -12.52 -8.90
C THR A 485 18.50 -12.26 -8.34
N PHE A 486 18.77 -11.08 -7.76
CA PHE A 486 20.09 -10.75 -7.23
C PHE A 486 20.42 -11.57 -5.97
N GLN A 487 21.37 -12.49 -6.10
CA GLN A 487 21.80 -13.37 -5.02
C GLN A 487 22.90 -12.69 -4.18
N LEU A 488 22.73 -12.69 -2.86
CA LEU A 488 23.74 -12.21 -1.91
C LEU A 488 24.86 -13.23 -1.70
N SER A 489 26.00 -12.75 -1.23
CA SER A 489 27.16 -13.58 -0.89
C SER A 489 26.91 -14.45 0.33
N GLY A 490 27.51 -15.62 0.36
CA GLY A 490 27.52 -16.51 1.52
C GLY A 490 26.28 -17.36 1.68
N LYS A 491 26.12 -17.93 2.87
CA LYS A 491 24.97 -18.73 3.27
C LYS A 491 24.56 -18.41 4.71
N VAL A 492 23.28 -18.53 4.98
CA VAL A 492 22.70 -18.20 6.28
C VAL A 492 22.04 -19.41 6.93
N THR A 493 22.02 -19.37 8.26
CA THR A 493 21.19 -20.20 9.12
C THR A 493 19.90 -19.44 9.42
N ALA A 494 18.78 -20.08 9.14
CA ALA A 494 17.43 -19.58 9.41
C ALA A 494 16.65 -20.65 10.20
N THR A 495 16.16 -20.29 11.37
CA THR A 495 15.43 -21.18 12.26
C THR A 495 13.94 -20.85 12.20
N TYR A 496 13.08 -21.84 12.02
CA TYR A 496 11.63 -21.65 12.03
C TYR A 496 11.16 -20.87 13.26
N GLY A 497 10.33 -19.86 13.04
CA GLY A 497 9.80 -18.99 14.08
C GLY A 497 10.79 -17.92 14.60
N SER A 498 12.05 -17.94 14.17
CA SER A 498 13.04 -16.91 14.54
C SER A 498 13.00 -15.72 13.59
N ASN A 499 13.15 -14.53 14.14
CA ASN A 499 13.38 -13.31 13.35
C ASN A 499 14.87 -13.02 13.12
N VAL A 500 15.78 -13.76 13.74
CA VAL A 500 17.21 -13.58 13.60
C VAL A 500 17.77 -14.55 12.56
N ILE A 501 18.48 -14.00 11.59
CA ILE A 501 19.19 -14.71 10.52
C ILE A 501 20.69 -14.53 10.74
N THR A 502 21.44 -15.61 10.76
CA THR A 502 22.87 -15.58 11.01
C THR A 502 23.66 -16.24 9.89
N GLN A 503 24.91 -15.82 9.70
CA GLN A 503 25.84 -16.51 8.83
C GLN A 503 26.02 -17.98 9.28
N THR A 504 26.00 -18.91 8.34
CA THR A 504 26.13 -20.35 8.65
C THR A 504 27.46 -20.68 9.31
N ASN A 505 28.57 -20.25 8.72
CA ASN A 505 29.92 -20.41 9.25
C ASN A 505 30.92 -19.56 8.42
N ALA A 506 32.16 -19.50 8.86
CA ALA A 506 33.20 -18.71 8.22
C ALA A 506 33.60 -19.17 6.80
N ALA A 507 33.25 -20.40 6.41
CA ALA A 507 33.53 -20.90 5.05
C ALA A 507 32.56 -20.33 4.00
N PHE A 508 31.42 -19.76 4.44
CA PHE A 508 30.43 -19.11 3.58
C PHE A 508 30.17 -17.68 4.06
N PRO A 509 31.18 -16.78 3.91
CA PRO A 509 31.09 -15.44 4.46
C PRO A 509 29.94 -14.63 3.83
N THR A 510 29.15 -14.04 4.68
CA THR A 510 28.13 -13.06 4.31
C THR A 510 28.71 -11.64 4.43
N PHE A 511 28.07 -10.69 3.78
CA PHE A 511 28.43 -9.27 3.87
C PHE A 511 27.14 -8.47 3.98
N LEU A 512 26.29 -8.83 4.95
CA LEU A 512 24.90 -8.37 5.02
C LEU A 512 24.82 -6.85 5.15
N SER A 513 25.63 -6.24 6.01
CA SER A 513 25.62 -4.80 6.23
C SER A 513 26.09 -3.97 5.01
N ARG A 514 26.84 -4.58 4.11
CA ARG A 514 27.32 -3.93 2.87
C ARG A 514 26.39 -4.11 1.69
N GLN A 515 25.57 -5.16 1.71
CA GLN A 515 24.72 -5.57 0.58
C GLN A 515 23.25 -5.20 0.79
N LEU A 516 22.84 -4.89 2.03
CA LEU A 516 21.46 -4.62 2.41
C LEU A 516 21.32 -3.29 3.13
N ASN A 517 20.11 -2.74 3.05
CA ASN A 517 19.64 -1.63 3.87
C ASN A 517 18.40 -2.06 4.65
N ILE A 518 18.17 -1.38 5.78
CA ILE A 518 16.92 -1.56 6.54
C ILE A 518 15.74 -1.18 5.65
N GLY A 519 14.66 -1.95 5.73
CA GLY A 519 13.47 -1.74 4.91
C GLY A 519 13.48 -2.49 3.57
N GLU A 520 14.61 -2.99 3.11
CA GLU A 520 14.68 -3.78 1.87
C GLU A 520 14.04 -5.16 2.05
N TYR A 521 13.57 -5.73 0.95
CA TYR A 521 13.08 -7.11 0.92
C TYR A 521 14.19 -8.08 0.56
N ILE A 522 14.22 -9.20 1.27
CA ILE A 522 15.04 -10.36 0.94
C ILE A 522 14.17 -11.59 0.75
N VAL A 523 14.69 -12.53 0.00
CA VAL A 523 14.04 -13.82 -0.24
C VAL A 523 14.92 -14.93 0.30
N ILE A 524 14.39 -15.69 1.24
CA ILE A 524 15.02 -16.87 1.80
C ILE A 524 14.15 -18.08 1.48
N ARG A 525 14.72 -19.06 0.76
CA ARG A 525 13.99 -20.28 0.33
C ARG A 525 12.64 -19.98 -0.36
N GLY A 526 12.60 -18.91 -1.14
CA GLY A 526 11.44 -18.52 -1.94
C GLY A 526 10.40 -17.66 -1.24
N GLN A 527 10.54 -17.39 0.05
CA GLN A 527 9.64 -16.53 0.82
C GLN A 527 10.28 -15.16 1.08
N SER A 528 9.45 -14.11 1.06
CA SER A 528 9.89 -12.73 1.26
C SER A 528 9.87 -12.33 2.73
N TYR A 529 10.88 -11.59 3.11
CA TYR A 529 11.05 -10.98 4.43
C TYR A 529 11.57 -9.57 4.28
N ARG A 530 11.16 -8.68 5.16
CA ARG A 530 11.74 -7.35 5.28
C ARG A 530 12.91 -7.37 6.24
N VAL A 531 13.95 -6.67 5.91
CA VAL A 531 15.08 -6.40 6.80
C VAL A 531 14.65 -5.32 7.78
N VAL A 532 14.60 -5.66 9.06
CA VAL A 532 14.20 -4.73 10.14
C VAL A 532 15.42 -4.11 10.78
N ASP A 533 16.47 -4.90 10.96
CA ASP A 533 17.74 -4.45 11.52
C ASP A 533 18.90 -5.25 10.93
N ILE A 534 20.08 -4.63 10.91
CA ILE A 534 21.34 -5.24 10.43
C ILE A 534 22.39 -5.11 11.52
N ASP A 535 22.50 -6.16 12.34
CA ASP A 535 23.40 -6.18 13.49
C ASP A 535 24.88 -6.18 13.07
N SER A 536 25.19 -6.85 11.95
CA SER A 536 26.57 -7.00 11.45
C SER A 536 26.60 -7.58 10.02
N ASP A 537 27.80 -7.75 9.47
CA ASP A 537 27.99 -8.52 8.22
C ASP A 537 27.53 -9.98 8.32
N THR A 538 27.32 -10.50 9.55
CA THR A 538 27.01 -11.91 9.81
C THR A 538 25.66 -12.14 10.45
N GLN A 539 24.91 -11.07 10.77
CA GLN A 539 23.61 -11.19 11.43
C GLN A 539 22.67 -10.05 11.02
N LEU A 540 21.40 -10.40 10.82
CA LEU A 540 20.33 -9.45 10.61
C LEU A 540 19.03 -9.94 11.24
N THR A 541 18.11 -9.01 11.43
CA THR A 541 16.76 -9.26 11.94
C THR A 541 15.75 -9.02 10.83
N ILE A 542 14.81 -9.95 10.69
CA ILE A 542 13.77 -9.93 9.65
C ILE A 542 12.37 -9.80 10.25
N SER A 543 11.42 -9.41 9.43
CA SER A 543 9.99 -9.45 9.71
C SER A 543 9.21 -9.87 8.45
N PRO A 544 8.19 -10.74 8.59
CA PRO A 544 7.86 -11.55 9.77
C PRO A 544 8.97 -12.53 10.15
N SER A 545 8.81 -13.28 11.24
CA SER A 545 9.73 -14.37 11.60
C SER A 545 9.82 -15.41 10.49
N TYR A 546 10.96 -16.08 10.39
CA TYR A 546 11.20 -17.07 9.34
C TYR A 546 10.17 -18.19 9.36
N ARG A 547 9.47 -18.38 8.27
CA ARG A 547 8.34 -19.32 8.12
C ARG A 547 8.70 -20.66 7.49
N GLY A 548 9.91 -20.75 6.95
CA GLY A 548 10.39 -21.95 6.29
C GLY A 548 10.97 -22.97 7.27
N ALA A 549 11.17 -24.21 6.80
CA ALA A 549 11.84 -25.23 7.59
C ALA A 549 13.26 -24.78 8.00
N THR A 550 13.65 -25.05 9.26
CA THR A 550 14.98 -24.71 9.77
C THR A 550 16.08 -25.20 8.84
N THR A 551 17.01 -24.34 8.52
CA THR A 551 18.09 -24.62 7.57
C THR A 551 19.40 -23.95 8.01
N ASN A 552 20.53 -24.64 7.73
CA ASN A 552 21.87 -24.12 7.99
C ASN A 552 22.58 -23.71 6.68
N TYR A 553 21.92 -23.77 5.53
CA TYR A 553 22.55 -23.55 4.22
C TYR A 553 21.66 -22.76 3.24
N ALA A 554 20.84 -21.86 3.75
CA ALA A 554 20.01 -21.06 2.86
C ALA A 554 20.84 -20.00 2.12
N VAL A 555 20.49 -19.81 0.85
CA VAL A 555 20.94 -18.68 0.05
C VAL A 555 19.91 -17.56 0.18
N VAL A 556 20.40 -16.34 0.29
CA VAL A 556 19.57 -15.14 0.33
C VAL A 556 19.63 -14.44 -1.00
N SER A 557 18.48 -14.05 -1.53
CA SER A 557 18.39 -13.13 -2.66
C SER A 557 17.82 -11.79 -2.20
N LYS A 558 18.23 -10.72 -2.85
CA LYS A 558 17.74 -9.37 -2.60
C LYS A 558 16.66 -9.02 -3.61
N THR A 559 15.59 -8.40 -3.16
CA THR A 559 14.64 -7.74 -4.05
C THR A 559 15.18 -6.34 -4.39
N THR A 560 15.25 -6.04 -5.67
CA THR A 560 15.78 -4.78 -6.18
C THR A 560 14.75 -4.08 -7.04
N ASP A 561 14.53 -2.80 -6.79
CA ASP A 561 13.72 -1.91 -7.61
C ASP A 561 14.65 -1.14 -8.56
N ILE A 562 14.48 -1.33 -9.86
CA ILE A 562 15.16 -0.57 -10.90
C ILE A 562 14.17 0.47 -11.37
N LYS A 563 14.57 1.74 -11.29
CA LYS A 563 13.68 2.89 -11.46
C LYS A 563 14.14 3.77 -12.60
N TRP A 564 13.17 4.33 -13.34
CA TRP A 564 13.38 5.34 -14.37
C TRP A 564 12.49 6.54 -14.06
N SER A 565 13.09 7.68 -13.82
CA SER A 565 12.39 8.94 -13.60
C SER A 565 11.70 9.42 -14.87
N GLN A 566 10.74 10.32 -14.74
CA GLN A 566 10.04 10.92 -15.89
C GLN A 566 11.01 11.49 -16.94
N SER A 567 12.13 12.07 -16.51
CA SER A 567 13.14 12.62 -17.41
C SER A 567 13.92 11.57 -18.21
N GLU A 568 13.94 10.32 -17.73
CA GLU A 568 14.63 9.17 -18.35
C GLU A 568 13.70 8.33 -19.23
N TRP A 569 12.42 8.63 -19.28
CA TRP A 569 11.48 7.86 -20.10
C TRP A 569 11.84 7.97 -21.57
N ASN A 570 11.86 6.83 -22.26
CA ASN A 570 12.52 6.70 -23.56
C ASN A 570 11.59 6.74 -24.76
N LEU A 571 10.26 6.74 -24.58
CA LEU A 571 9.31 6.91 -25.67
C LEU A 571 8.66 8.29 -25.63
N ASP A 572 8.22 8.74 -24.46
CA ASP A 572 7.66 10.06 -24.23
C ASP A 572 7.91 10.49 -22.79
N ARG A 573 8.31 11.72 -22.58
CA ARG A 573 8.53 12.22 -21.21
C ARG A 573 7.27 12.64 -20.49
N MET A 574 6.18 12.80 -21.22
CA MET A 574 4.90 13.29 -20.67
C MET A 574 5.02 14.64 -19.92
N ASP A 575 5.97 15.46 -20.31
CA ASP A 575 6.26 16.81 -19.77
C ASP A 575 5.91 17.93 -20.77
N GLY A 576 5.08 17.62 -21.76
CA GLY A 576 4.73 18.51 -22.87
C GLY A 576 5.81 18.60 -23.96
N THR A 577 7.05 18.15 -23.70
CA THR A 577 8.15 18.15 -24.69
C THR A 577 8.28 16.85 -25.46
N GLY A 578 7.57 15.81 -25.00
CA GLY A 578 7.57 14.48 -25.56
C GLY A 578 6.78 14.36 -26.88
N PRO A 579 6.81 13.17 -27.56
CA PRO A 579 6.14 12.94 -28.86
C PRO A 579 4.64 13.20 -28.89
N SER A 580 3.93 12.93 -27.80
CA SER A 580 2.49 13.16 -27.72
C SER A 580 2.12 14.60 -27.43
N GLY A 581 3.07 15.43 -26.97
CA GLY A 581 2.78 16.74 -26.41
C GLY A 581 1.97 16.71 -25.11
N TYR A 582 1.75 15.50 -24.54
CA TYR A 582 0.99 15.34 -23.32
C TYR A 582 1.79 15.81 -22.10
N GLU A 583 1.17 16.61 -21.26
CA GLU A 583 1.71 17.06 -19.97
C GLU A 583 0.97 16.33 -18.86
N LEU A 584 1.69 15.45 -18.16
CA LEU A 584 1.13 14.61 -17.13
C LEU A 584 0.87 15.42 -15.86
N ASN A 585 -0.39 15.51 -15.48
CA ASN A 585 -0.79 16.08 -14.19
C ASN A 585 -1.20 14.98 -13.23
N LEU A 586 -0.33 14.66 -12.28
CA LEU A 586 -0.55 13.60 -11.28
C LEU A 586 -1.62 13.95 -10.25
N THR A 587 -2.05 15.21 -10.16
CA THR A 587 -3.14 15.64 -9.28
C THR A 587 -4.52 15.36 -9.86
N LYS A 588 -4.57 14.91 -11.11
CA LYS A 588 -5.81 14.56 -11.81
C LYS A 588 -5.93 13.05 -11.98
N MET A 589 -7.16 12.59 -12.14
CA MET A 589 -7.46 11.19 -12.43
C MET A 589 -6.77 10.76 -13.73
N GLN A 590 -6.03 9.67 -13.68
CA GLN A 590 -5.34 9.07 -14.81
C GLN A 590 -5.72 7.60 -14.96
N MET A 591 -5.74 7.13 -16.21
CA MET A 591 -5.78 5.70 -16.50
C MET A 591 -4.36 5.22 -16.85
N PHE A 592 -3.78 4.48 -15.95
CA PHE A 592 -2.45 3.90 -16.10
C PHE A 592 -2.52 2.54 -16.77
N TYR A 593 -1.54 2.26 -17.62
CA TYR A 593 -1.41 1.00 -18.35
C TYR A 593 0.00 0.45 -18.19
N ILE A 594 0.09 -0.86 -17.93
CA ILE A 594 1.35 -1.60 -18.04
C ILE A 594 1.05 -2.85 -18.86
N ASP A 595 1.83 -3.10 -19.91
CA ASP A 595 1.80 -4.37 -20.59
C ASP A 595 3.18 -5.03 -20.63
N TYR A 596 3.18 -6.34 -20.64
CA TYR A 596 4.42 -7.08 -20.61
C TYR A 596 4.29 -8.46 -21.24
N THR A 597 5.43 -8.96 -21.71
CA THR A 597 5.65 -10.36 -22.05
C THR A 597 6.78 -10.88 -21.18
N TRP A 598 6.68 -12.08 -20.66
CA TRP A 598 7.69 -12.57 -19.73
C TRP A 598 8.76 -13.43 -20.42
N TYR A 599 8.70 -14.73 -20.47
CA TYR A 599 9.76 -15.65 -20.91
C TYR A 599 11.15 -15.39 -20.30
N GLY A 600 11.26 -14.57 -19.26
CA GLY A 600 12.53 -14.13 -18.71
C GLY A 600 13.25 -13.06 -19.54
N ALA A 601 12.90 -12.86 -20.80
CA ALA A 601 13.57 -11.94 -21.73
C ALA A 601 12.59 -11.02 -22.48
N GLY A 602 11.33 -10.95 -22.08
CA GLY A 602 10.31 -10.15 -22.75
C GLY A 602 10.48 -8.64 -22.58
N TYR A 603 9.52 -7.89 -23.05
CA TYR A 603 9.47 -6.44 -22.87
C TYR A 603 8.46 -6.03 -21.80
N ILE A 604 8.61 -4.80 -21.32
CA ILE A 604 7.65 -4.11 -20.47
C ILE A 604 7.41 -2.72 -21.06
N ARG A 605 6.15 -2.26 -21.06
CA ARG A 605 5.78 -0.91 -21.44
C ARG A 605 4.89 -0.29 -20.39
N TRP A 606 5.15 0.96 -20.05
CA TRP A 606 4.30 1.81 -19.22
C TRP A 606 3.63 2.85 -20.09
N GLY A 607 2.34 3.06 -19.88
CA GLY A 607 1.54 3.98 -20.66
C GLY A 607 0.42 4.63 -19.90
N LEU A 608 -0.20 5.63 -20.52
CA LEU A 608 -1.37 6.36 -20.06
C LEU A 608 -2.38 6.43 -21.18
N ARG A 609 -3.66 6.55 -20.81
CA ARG A 609 -4.68 6.85 -21.81
C ARG A 609 -4.69 8.36 -22.08
N GLY A 610 -4.39 8.74 -23.30
CA GLY A 610 -4.41 10.13 -23.72
C GLY A 610 -5.83 10.66 -23.92
N SER A 611 -5.96 11.96 -24.12
CA SER A 611 -7.23 12.64 -24.36
C SER A 611 -7.94 12.19 -25.65
N ASN A 612 -7.20 11.66 -26.61
CA ASN A 612 -7.71 11.06 -27.84
C ASN A 612 -8.32 9.67 -27.67
N GLY A 613 -8.20 9.09 -26.47
CA GLY A 613 -8.70 7.76 -26.16
C GLY A 613 -7.72 6.60 -26.44
N ASP A 614 -6.56 6.87 -27.02
CA ASP A 614 -5.53 5.89 -27.26
C ASP A 614 -4.59 5.73 -26.05
N VAL A 615 -3.95 4.56 -25.90
CA VAL A 615 -2.91 4.33 -24.92
C VAL A 615 -1.59 4.85 -25.49
N THR A 616 -1.05 5.90 -24.89
CA THR A 616 0.27 6.42 -25.19
C THR A 616 1.29 5.79 -24.26
N TYR A 617 2.21 4.99 -24.82
CA TYR A 617 3.31 4.42 -24.06
C TYR A 617 4.44 5.43 -23.94
N PHE A 618 4.95 5.63 -22.72
CA PHE A 618 5.99 6.63 -22.48
C PHE A 618 7.34 6.00 -22.12
N HIS A 619 7.35 4.77 -21.61
CA HIS A 619 8.59 4.06 -21.31
C HIS A 619 8.49 2.60 -21.74
N LYS A 620 9.57 2.07 -22.29
CA LYS A 620 9.69 0.68 -22.70
C LYS A 620 11.05 0.12 -22.33
N ILE A 621 11.06 -1.07 -21.78
CA ILE A 621 12.26 -1.86 -21.56
C ILE A 621 12.18 -3.13 -22.40
N ALA A 622 13.22 -3.39 -23.17
CA ALA A 622 13.47 -4.68 -23.81
C ALA A 622 14.54 -5.43 -22.99
N ASN A 623 14.23 -6.63 -22.58
CA ASN A 623 15.15 -7.44 -21.77
C ASN A 623 15.91 -8.49 -22.59
N ASN A 624 15.48 -8.75 -23.85
CA ASN A 624 16.16 -9.64 -24.78
C ASN A 624 17.48 -9.03 -25.25
N ASN A 625 18.53 -9.83 -25.30
CA ASN A 625 19.89 -9.42 -25.66
C ASN A 625 20.49 -8.30 -24.76
N VAL A 626 19.96 -8.15 -23.53
CA VAL A 626 20.39 -7.16 -22.56
C VAL A 626 20.83 -7.82 -21.25
N ASN A 627 20.02 -8.73 -20.72
CA ASN A 627 20.24 -9.37 -19.45
C ASN A 627 20.83 -10.77 -19.62
N ASN A 628 21.71 -11.18 -18.72
CA ASN A 628 22.25 -12.55 -18.64
C ASN A 628 21.31 -13.51 -17.89
N GLU A 629 20.29 -12.97 -17.20
CA GLU A 629 19.32 -13.70 -16.38
C GLU A 629 17.90 -13.25 -16.70
N ALA A 630 16.91 -14.02 -16.25
CA ALA A 630 15.53 -13.60 -16.34
C ALA A 630 15.32 -12.26 -15.62
N TYR A 631 14.65 -11.33 -16.26
CA TYR A 631 14.42 -9.99 -15.71
C TYR A 631 13.49 -9.98 -14.49
N MET A 632 12.72 -11.05 -14.28
CA MET A 632 11.92 -11.34 -13.09
C MET A 632 11.93 -12.85 -12.85
N ARG A 633 11.81 -13.23 -11.59
CA ARG A 633 11.75 -14.63 -11.18
C ARG A 633 10.46 -15.33 -11.63
N SER A 634 9.34 -14.62 -11.69
CA SER A 634 8.04 -15.14 -12.06
C SER A 634 7.26 -14.11 -12.86
N GLY A 635 6.50 -14.56 -13.85
CA GLY A 635 5.52 -13.73 -14.56
C GLY A 635 4.11 -13.77 -13.95
N ASN A 636 3.90 -14.58 -12.91
CA ASN A 636 2.61 -14.67 -12.22
C ASN A 636 2.54 -13.61 -11.13
N LEU A 637 1.70 -12.63 -11.31
CA LEU A 637 1.67 -11.41 -10.48
C LEU A 637 0.24 -11.01 -10.16
N PRO A 638 0.00 -10.37 -9.00
CA PRO A 638 -1.29 -9.76 -8.67
C PRO A 638 -1.34 -8.32 -9.14
N ALA A 639 -2.52 -7.77 -9.34
CA ALA A 639 -2.71 -6.32 -9.40
C ALA A 639 -2.66 -5.76 -7.98
N ARG A 640 -1.89 -4.69 -7.78
CA ARG A 640 -1.62 -4.16 -6.44
C ARG A 640 -1.54 -2.65 -6.45
N TYR A 641 -2.14 -2.06 -5.42
CA TYR A 641 -1.98 -0.68 -5.00
C TYR A 641 -1.34 -0.67 -3.62
N GLU A 642 -0.48 0.28 -3.39
CA GLU A 642 0.25 0.39 -2.13
C GLU A 642 0.51 1.85 -1.80
N THR A 643 0.33 2.24 -0.54
CA THR A 643 0.92 3.43 0.05
C THR A 643 1.77 3.02 1.25
N ASN A 644 2.94 3.61 1.40
CA ASN A 644 3.86 3.22 2.47
C ASN A 644 4.69 4.39 2.98
N THR A 645 5.16 4.25 4.23
CA THR A 645 6.06 5.20 4.90
C THR A 645 7.41 4.54 5.22
N ILE A 646 7.99 3.86 4.24
CA ILE A 646 9.32 3.26 4.40
C ILE A 646 10.36 4.38 4.36
N PRO A 647 11.21 4.52 5.40
CA PRO A 647 12.14 5.62 5.51
C PRO A 647 13.20 5.57 4.41
N MET A 648 13.67 6.74 4.01
CA MET A 648 14.89 6.89 3.23
C MET A 648 16.08 6.55 4.11
N THR A 649 17.05 5.83 3.59
CA THR A 649 18.21 5.36 4.34
C THR A 649 19.51 5.64 3.60
N THR A 650 20.56 5.96 4.35
CA THR A 650 21.94 6.05 3.88
C THR A 650 22.88 5.45 4.93
N LYS A 651 24.17 5.48 4.71
CA LYS A 651 25.17 4.91 5.63
C LYS A 651 26.26 5.91 5.97
N LEU A 652 26.72 5.86 7.21
CA LEU A 652 27.92 6.62 7.60
C LEU A 652 29.15 6.14 6.82
N GLU A 653 29.97 7.08 6.38
CA GLU A 653 31.24 6.82 5.70
C GLU A 653 32.46 7.10 6.58
N GLU A 654 32.24 7.75 7.72
CA GLU A 654 33.32 8.01 8.69
C GLU A 654 32.75 8.04 10.12
N THR A 655 33.67 8.00 11.12
CA THR A 655 33.26 8.09 12.53
C THR A 655 32.62 9.43 12.81
N PHE A 656 31.37 9.39 13.24
CA PHE A 656 30.58 10.56 13.57
C PHE A 656 30.73 10.90 15.06
N LEU A 657 31.55 11.92 15.34
CA LEU A 657 31.88 12.32 16.71
C LEU A 657 30.71 13.08 17.35
N ASN A 658 30.62 13.00 18.68
CA ASN A 658 29.62 13.74 19.47
C ASN A 658 29.76 15.27 19.36
N THR A 659 30.86 15.79 18.89
CA THR A 659 31.14 17.22 18.66
C THR A 659 30.98 17.65 17.20
N ALA A 660 30.70 16.71 16.30
CA ALA A 660 30.63 17.02 14.87
C ALA A 660 29.39 17.84 14.52
N THR A 661 29.55 18.80 13.62
CA THR A 661 28.49 19.67 13.06
C THR A 661 28.14 19.30 11.61
N THR A 662 28.87 18.33 11.04
CA THR A 662 28.66 17.76 9.73
C THR A 662 28.73 16.23 9.83
N MET A 663 27.92 15.53 9.07
CA MET A 663 27.89 14.07 9.00
C MET A 663 28.16 13.62 7.57
N THR A 664 29.17 12.79 7.37
CA THR A 664 29.52 12.23 6.06
C THR A 664 28.83 10.89 5.86
N VAL A 665 28.12 10.75 4.75
CA VAL A 665 27.31 9.57 4.40
C VAL A 665 27.54 9.19 2.94
N THR A 666 27.13 7.97 2.57
CA THR A 666 27.28 7.45 1.20
C THR A 666 26.56 8.32 0.16
N SER A 667 25.34 8.77 0.45
CA SER A 667 24.54 9.63 -0.42
C SER A 667 23.41 10.30 0.35
N THR A 668 23.11 11.54 0.00
CA THR A 668 21.97 12.29 0.52
C THR A 668 20.90 12.56 -0.55
N SER A 669 21.01 11.96 -1.73
CA SER A 669 20.21 12.30 -2.91
C SER A 669 18.69 12.16 -2.69
N GLU A 670 18.26 11.16 -1.89
CA GLU A 670 16.85 10.93 -1.60
C GLU A 670 16.30 11.79 -0.45
N PHE A 671 17.17 12.51 0.30
CA PHE A 671 16.76 13.28 1.47
C PHE A 671 16.40 14.72 1.11
N PRO A 672 15.49 15.39 1.84
CA PRO A 672 15.20 16.81 1.68
C PRO A 672 16.40 17.70 1.99
N GLU A 673 16.31 19.00 1.62
CA GLU A 673 17.39 19.98 1.88
C GLU A 673 17.63 20.23 3.37
N SER A 674 16.61 20.06 4.19
CA SER A 674 16.69 20.11 5.66
C SER A 674 15.69 19.13 6.27
N GLY A 675 15.93 18.68 7.49
CA GLY A 675 15.01 17.75 8.15
C GLY A 675 15.60 17.10 9.39
N THR A 676 14.98 16.02 9.82
CA THR A 676 15.44 15.22 10.96
C THR A 676 15.85 13.83 10.49
N ILE A 677 17.03 13.42 10.87
CA ILE A 677 17.55 12.07 10.66
C ILE A 677 17.73 11.36 12.00
N VAL A 678 17.70 10.05 11.97
CA VAL A 678 18.04 9.20 13.12
C VAL A 678 19.24 8.33 12.77
N VAL A 679 20.21 8.32 13.66
CA VAL A 679 21.37 7.42 13.62
C VAL A 679 21.26 6.47 14.78
N ARG A 680 21.41 5.19 14.51
CA ARG A 680 21.39 4.19 15.59
C ARG A 680 22.37 3.07 15.34
N ASP A 681 22.96 2.59 16.43
CA ASP A 681 23.71 1.35 16.51
C ASP A 681 23.16 0.47 17.64
N ASN A 682 23.80 -0.65 17.94
CA ASN A 682 23.36 -1.58 18.99
C ASN A 682 23.38 -1.00 20.42
N ASN A 683 24.04 0.14 20.63
CA ASN A 683 24.28 0.72 21.95
C ASN A 683 23.66 2.10 22.12
N ALA A 684 23.43 2.80 21.02
CA ALA A 684 22.99 4.20 21.07
C ALA A 684 22.12 4.56 19.86
N TYR A 685 21.27 5.55 20.04
CA TYR A 685 20.58 6.21 18.94
C TYR A 685 20.52 7.72 19.20
N GLU A 686 20.43 8.50 18.15
CA GLU A 686 20.30 9.94 18.25
C GLU A 686 19.46 10.48 17.07
N TYR A 687 18.50 11.34 17.39
CA TYR A 687 17.80 12.16 16.40
C TYR A 687 18.54 13.47 16.22
N ILE A 688 18.76 13.86 14.98
CA ILE A 688 19.63 14.97 14.63
C ILE A 688 18.93 15.79 13.55
N ASN A 689 18.77 17.10 13.81
CA ASN A 689 18.30 17.99 12.76
C ASN A 689 19.49 18.47 11.94
N TYR A 690 19.32 18.49 10.62
CA TYR A 690 20.25 19.13 9.70
C TYR A 690 19.56 20.30 8.99
N SER A 691 20.28 21.37 8.72
CA SER A 691 19.78 22.58 8.09
C SER A 691 20.13 22.70 6.61
N SER A 692 21.06 21.89 6.14
CA SER A 692 21.48 21.81 4.73
C SER A 692 22.18 20.50 4.43
N LYS A 693 22.33 20.17 3.16
CA LYS A 693 23.04 18.97 2.70
C LYS A 693 23.94 19.26 1.50
N THR A 694 24.89 18.38 1.27
CA THR A 694 25.62 18.22 -0.01
C THR A 694 25.35 16.81 -0.55
N PRO A 695 25.83 16.39 -1.71
CA PRO A 695 25.60 15.03 -2.19
C PRO A 695 26.01 13.91 -1.23
N THR A 696 26.90 14.17 -0.29
CA THR A 696 27.46 13.18 0.63
C THR A 696 27.55 13.65 2.08
N THR A 697 27.03 14.82 2.43
CA THR A 697 27.03 15.30 3.83
C THR A 697 25.70 15.87 4.25
N PHE A 698 25.37 15.74 5.55
CA PHE A 698 24.37 16.54 6.23
C PHE A 698 25.10 17.59 7.07
N ASP A 699 24.70 18.86 6.94
CA ASP A 699 25.37 20.02 7.51
C ASP A 699 24.48 20.83 8.44
N GLY A 700 25.12 21.69 9.27
CA GLY A 700 24.37 22.51 10.24
C GLY A 700 23.61 21.70 11.26
N LEU A 701 24.26 20.67 11.81
CA LEU A 701 23.63 19.70 12.69
C LEU A 701 23.28 20.28 14.04
N THR A 702 22.03 20.04 14.46
CA THR A 702 21.58 20.28 15.83
C THR A 702 21.46 18.93 16.55
N ARG A 703 22.32 18.76 17.57
CA ARG A 703 22.58 17.50 18.26
C ARG A 703 22.03 17.48 19.71
N ALA A 704 22.06 16.32 20.34
CA ALA A 704 21.72 16.12 21.74
C ALA A 704 20.32 16.62 22.15
N ARG A 705 19.35 16.34 21.32
CA ARG A 705 17.96 16.72 21.58
C ARG A 705 17.24 15.57 22.27
N ALA A 706 17.06 15.70 23.57
CA ALA A 706 16.29 14.76 24.35
C ALA A 706 14.90 15.34 24.65
N GLY A 707 13.87 14.48 24.61
CA GLY A 707 12.53 14.91 24.83
C GLY A 707 11.66 13.87 25.53
N ASP A 708 12.00 13.42 26.72
CA ASP A 708 11.15 12.53 27.52
C ASP A 708 10.53 13.21 28.75
N ASN A 709 10.37 14.52 28.72
CA ASN A 709 9.87 15.27 29.82
C ASN A 709 8.35 15.39 29.81
N ALA A 710 7.73 15.06 30.93
CA ALA A 710 6.34 15.42 31.19
C ALA A 710 6.25 16.94 31.38
N LEU A 711 5.58 17.62 30.48
CA LEU A 711 5.39 19.06 30.49
C LEU A 711 3.94 19.38 30.79
N PRO A 712 3.69 20.14 31.85
CA PRO A 712 2.40 20.79 32.03
C PRO A 712 2.25 21.89 30.97
N VAL A 713 1.24 21.76 30.14
CA VAL A 713 0.90 22.73 29.11
C VAL A 713 -0.38 23.43 29.47
N THR A 714 -0.36 24.75 29.48
CA THR A 714 -1.59 25.54 29.64
C THR A 714 -2.18 25.72 28.24
N ILE A 715 -3.26 25.00 27.94
CA ILE A 715 -3.93 25.01 26.65
C ILE A 715 -5.44 24.79 26.86
N ALA A 716 -6.25 25.35 26.00
CA ALA A 716 -7.69 25.07 25.99
C ALA A 716 -7.98 23.83 25.12
N ALA A 717 -8.99 23.06 25.50
CA ALA A 717 -9.50 22.00 24.62
C ALA A 717 -9.89 22.60 23.26
N GLY A 718 -9.52 21.92 22.16
CA GLY A 718 -9.73 22.41 20.80
C GLY A 718 -8.69 23.42 20.30
N SER A 719 -7.70 23.79 21.12
CA SER A 719 -6.57 24.64 20.69
C SER A 719 -5.37 23.80 20.31
N SER A 720 -4.63 24.24 19.32
CA SER A 720 -3.31 23.69 18.95
C SER A 720 -2.14 24.52 19.48
N GLU A 721 -2.40 25.55 20.28
CA GLU A 721 -1.37 26.43 20.84
C GLU A 721 -1.49 26.48 22.35
N GLY A 722 -0.41 26.21 23.06
CA GLY A 722 -0.36 26.19 24.50
C GLY A 722 0.93 26.79 25.05
N THR A 723 0.90 27.28 26.29
CA THR A 723 2.05 27.86 26.98
C THR A 723 2.70 26.85 27.92
N VAL A 724 4.01 26.91 28.03
CA VAL A 724 4.84 26.05 28.89
C VAL A 724 5.85 26.89 29.66
N ALA A 725 6.41 26.31 30.72
CA ALA A 725 7.40 26.98 31.53
C ALA A 725 8.77 27.11 30.82
N ASP A 726 9.15 26.11 30.07
CA ASP A 726 10.44 26.04 29.37
C ASP A 726 10.34 25.24 28.09
N ILE A 727 10.98 25.71 27.01
CA ILE A 727 11.08 25.05 25.71
C ILE A 727 12.51 24.62 25.36
N SER A 728 13.47 24.79 26.25
CA SER A 728 14.90 24.56 25.97
C SER A 728 15.23 23.11 25.64
N SER A 729 14.44 22.15 26.15
CA SER A 729 14.59 20.73 25.90
C SER A 729 13.72 20.23 24.75
N LEU A 730 12.94 21.10 24.12
CA LEU A 730 11.97 20.73 23.09
C LEU A 730 12.49 21.04 21.70
N GLN A 731 11.96 20.32 20.73
CA GLN A 731 12.28 20.49 19.33
C GLN A 731 11.03 20.29 18.45
N VAL A 732 10.95 21.05 17.38
CA VAL A 732 9.94 20.84 16.33
C VAL A 732 10.05 19.42 15.78
N GLY A 733 8.91 18.76 15.57
CA GLY A 733 8.84 17.38 15.16
C GLY A 733 8.83 16.35 16.30
N MET A 734 9.07 16.74 17.56
CA MET A 734 8.90 15.85 18.72
C MET A 734 7.45 15.38 18.82
N ARG A 735 7.25 14.07 18.98
CA ARG A 735 5.92 13.47 19.12
C ARG A 735 5.37 13.63 20.51
N ILE A 736 4.07 13.77 20.57
CA ILE A 736 3.32 13.89 21.82
C ILE A 736 2.73 12.53 22.16
N ALA A 737 3.15 11.98 23.28
CA ALA A 737 2.61 10.76 23.86
C ALA A 737 1.65 11.13 25.00
N SER A 738 0.48 11.63 24.67
CA SER A 738 -0.54 12.01 25.64
C SER A 738 -1.92 11.62 25.13
N PRO A 739 -2.77 10.96 25.93
CA PRO A 739 -4.13 10.61 25.55
C PRO A 739 -5.03 11.84 25.35
N GLU A 740 -4.55 13.02 25.74
CA GLU A 740 -5.26 14.30 25.63
C GLU A 740 -4.99 15.02 24.32
N PHE A 741 -4.18 14.41 23.45
CA PHE A 741 -3.99 14.83 22.07
C PHE A 741 -4.36 13.69 21.12
N PRO A 742 -4.87 14.02 19.93
CA PRO A 742 -5.05 13.03 18.87
C PRO A 742 -3.74 12.33 18.53
N GLU A 743 -3.87 11.10 18.03
CA GLU A 743 -2.74 10.31 17.55
C GLU A 743 -1.84 11.08 16.59
N ASN A 744 -0.55 10.74 16.59
CA ASN A 744 0.44 11.37 15.73
C ASN A 744 0.46 12.92 15.83
N THR A 745 0.18 13.44 17.02
CA THR A 745 0.44 14.85 17.32
C THR A 745 1.94 15.03 17.57
N PHE A 746 2.49 16.11 17.05
CA PHE A 746 3.87 16.50 17.28
C PHE A 746 3.99 18.02 17.46
N ILE A 747 5.14 18.48 17.96
CA ILE A 747 5.45 19.90 18.09
C ILE A 747 5.69 20.47 16.68
N SER A 748 4.87 21.43 16.31
CA SER A 748 4.95 22.08 15.00
C SER A 748 5.78 23.38 15.01
N GLU A 749 5.77 24.09 16.13
CA GLU A 749 6.52 25.33 16.28
C GLU A 749 6.83 25.60 17.76
N LEU A 750 7.98 26.20 18.02
CA LEU A 750 8.41 26.64 19.34
C LEU A 750 8.64 28.15 19.30
N LEU A 751 7.90 28.90 20.11
CA LEU A 751 8.00 30.35 20.20
C LEU A 751 8.66 30.72 21.49
N ALA A 752 9.89 31.25 21.41
CA ALA A 752 10.60 31.82 22.56
C ALA A 752 10.11 33.26 22.78
N GLY A 753 9.49 33.50 23.91
CA GLY A 753 8.98 34.82 24.29
C GLY A 753 8.96 35.00 25.81
N GLY A 754 8.33 36.06 26.30
CA GLY A 754 8.17 36.27 27.76
C GLY A 754 7.37 35.14 28.43
N THR A 755 6.50 34.45 27.68
CA THR A 755 5.87 33.17 28.04
C THR A 755 6.11 32.21 26.89
N PRO A 756 6.97 31.20 27.07
CA PRO A 756 7.24 30.25 25.99
C PRO A 756 5.98 29.52 25.53
N THR A 757 5.81 29.43 24.24
CA THR A 757 4.63 28.84 23.62
C THR A 757 5.01 27.67 22.69
N ILE A 758 4.22 26.59 22.76
CA ILE A 758 4.32 25.45 21.85
C ILE A 758 3.10 25.46 20.94
N LYS A 759 3.33 25.26 19.64
CA LYS A 759 2.25 24.85 18.74
C LYS A 759 2.35 23.37 18.45
N PHE A 760 1.21 22.72 18.47
CA PHE A 760 1.06 21.29 18.19
C PHE A 760 0.46 21.11 16.80
N SER A 761 0.79 20.02 16.14
CA SER A 761 0.24 19.69 14.80
C SER A 761 -1.27 19.42 14.81
N LYS A 762 -1.83 19.10 15.99
CA LYS A 762 -3.27 18.86 16.19
C LYS A 762 -3.75 19.53 17.48
N ALA A 763 -5.04 19.82 17.52
CA ALA A 763 -5.65 20.45 18.68
C ALA A 763 -5.74 19.49 19.89
N ALA A 764 -5.61 20.01 21.09
CA ALA A 764 -5.76 19.25 22.33
C ALA A 764 -7.22 18.82 22.55
N LEU A 765 -7.43 17.60 23.03
CA LEU A 765 -8.74 17.03 23.33
C LEU A 765 -9.27 17.49 24.70
N SER A 766 -8.38 17.88 25.60
CA SER A 766 -8.72 18.40 26.95
C SER A 766 -7.92 19.64 27.29
N SER A 767 -8.39 20.39 28.27
CA SER A 767 -7.70 21.60 28.78
C SER A 767 -6.59 21.24 29.74
N ASN A 768 -5.47 21.95 29.64
CA ASN A 768 -4.31 21.87 30.53
C ASN A 768 -3.74 20.43 30.69
N PRO A 769 -3.49 19.70 29.61
CA PRO A 769 -2.91 18.38 29.70
C PRO A 769 -1.48 18.43 30.24
N THR A 770 -1.07 17.35 30.91
CA THR A 770 0.35 17.09 31.11
C THR A 770 0.86 16.35 29.90
N VAL A 771 1.49 17.05 29.00
CA VAL A 771 2.01 16.49 27.76
C VAL A 771 3.28 15.70 28.05
N ILE A 772 3.30 14.47 27.58
CA ILE A 772 4.50 13.65 27.59
C ILE A 772 5.08 13.73 26.18
N VAL A 773 6.25 14.30 26.05
CA VAL A 773 6.96 14.36 24.79
C VAL A 773 7.73 13.07 24.63
N ALA A 774 7.46 12.34 23.55
CA ALA A 774 8.20 11.11 23.27
C ALA A 774 9.69 11.43 23.06
N PRO A 775 10.60 10.62 23.60
CA PRO A 775 12.03 10.86 23.46
C PRO A 775 12.43 10.81 22.00
N MET A 776 13.15 11.83 21.56
CA MET A 776 13.65 11.97 20.19
C MET A 776 15.17 11.89 20.13
N GLY A 777 15.79 11.06 20.93
CA GLY A 777 17.21 10.87 20.95
C GLY A 777 17.81 10.82 22.33
N ALA A 778 19.09 10.58 22.39
CA ALA A 778 19.81 10.57 23.65
C ALA A 778 19.94 12.00 24.22
N PRO A 779 19.91 12.15 25.53
CA PRO A 779 20.07 13.46 26.19
C PRO A 779 21.44 14.09 25.96
N VAL A 780 22.39 13.34 25.40
CA VAL A 780 23.76 13.76 25.10
C VAL A 780 24.10 13.30 23.70
N ALA A 781 24.78 14.15 22.92
CA ALA A 781 25.28 13.79 21.59
C ALA A 781 26.16 12.53 21.66
N GLN A 782 25.87 11.56 20.80
CA GLN A 782 26.52 10.27 20.77
C GLN A 782 27.69 10.27 19.78
N THR A 783 28.67 9.41 20.02
CA THR A 783 29.70 9.10 19.05
C THR A 783 29.39 7.76 18.40
N PHE A 784 29.23 7.76 17.08
CA PHE A 784 29.01 6.56 16.28
C PHE A 784 30.30 6.21 15.54
N THR A 785 30.91 5.09 15.92
CA THR A 785 32.19 4.68 15.35
C THR A 785 31.99 4.00 14.01
N TYR A 786 32.56 4.56 12.96
CA TYR A 786 32.51 3.98 11.63
C TYR A 786 33.26 2.63 11.58
N SER A 787 32.66 1.71 10.90
CA SER A 787 33.25 0.42 10.55
C SER A 787 32.91 0.08 9.10
N ALA A 788 33.92 -0.12 8.28
CA ALA A 788 33.72 -0.54 6.89
C ALA A 788 33.08 -1.94 6.77
N THR A 789 33.16 -2.76 7.83
CA THR A 789 32.56 -4.09 7.90
C THR A 789 31.16 -4.08 8.49
N ASN A 790 30.80 -3.02 9.21
CA ASN A 790 29.47 -2.84 9.81
C ASN A 790 29.09 -1.35 9.77
N PRO A 791 28.77 -0.81 8.59
CA PRO A 791 28.42 0.59 8.45
C PRO A 791 27.07 0.88 9.10
N ILE A 792 27.05 2.00 9.84
CA ILE A 792 25.88 2.43 10.60
C ILE A 792 24.87 3.07 9.66
N ALA A 793 23.60 2.68 9.77
CA ALA A 793 22.50 3.26 9.01
C ALA A 793 22.11 4.65 9.55
N VAL A 794 21.80 5.55 8.63
CA VAL A 794 21.20 6.86 8.89
C VAL A 794 19.86 6.88 8.16
N GLU A 795 18.79 7.15 8.87
CA GLU A 795 17.42 7.12 8.35
C GLU A 795 16.77 8.50 8.44
N TYR A 796 15.87 8.81 7.52
CA TYR A 796 14.98 9.95 7.67
C TYR A 796 13.99 9.65 8.79
N ALA A 797 13.91 10.56 9.78
CA ALA A 797 13.25 10.22 11.04
C ALA A 797 11.74 10.08 10.93
N PHE A 798 11.10 10.93 10.11
CA PHE A 798 9.64 10.98 10.00
C PHE A 798 9.21 11.32 8.58
N PRO A 799 8.17 10.68 8.05
CA PRO A 799 7.54 11.13 6.81
C PRO A 799 6.87 12.50 7.00
N ASP A 800 6.96 13.35 5.99
CA ASP A 800 6.39 14.70 6.01
C ASP A 800 4.87 14.68 5.86
N TYR A 801 4.36 13.66 5.19
CA TYR A 801 2.97 13.56 4.80
C TYR A 801 2.48 12.11 4.89
N SER A 802 1.26 11.93 5.37
CA SER A 802 0.57 10.64 5.30
C SER A 802 -0.29 10.62 4.04
N SER A 803 0.30 10.10 2.96
CA SER A 803 -0.37 10.02 1.67
C SER A 803 -1.54 9.04 1.70
N TYR A 804 -2.45 9.24 0.78
CA TYR A 804 -3.50 8.28 0.46
C TYR A 804 -3.51 7.97 -1.03
N ILE A 805 -4.11 6.86 -1.40
CA ILE A 805 -4.34 6.46 -2.77
C ILE A 805 -5.79 5.99 -2.92
N SER A 806 -6.40 6.28 -4.06
CA SER A 806 -7.76 5.86 -4.37
C SER A 806 -7.76 4.87 -5.52
N HIS A 807 -8.60 3.88 -5.44
CA HIS A 807 -8.77 2.84 -6.41
C HIS A 807 -10.23 2.84 -6.93
N TRP A 808 -10.46 3.20 -8.20
CA TRP A 808 -11.79 3.23 -8.80
C TRP A 808 -12.09 2.02 -9.67
N GLY A 809 -11.09 1.45 -10.30
CA GLY A 809 -11.26 0.27 -11.13
C GLY A 809 -9.94 -0.28 -11.64
N THR A 810 -9.94 -1.57 -11.92
CA THR A 810 -8.79 -2.28 -12.50
C THR A 810 -9.27 -3.39 -13.41
N ALA A 811 -8.65 -3.48 -14.58
CA ALA A 811 -8.79 -4.62 -15.46
C ALA A 811 -7.41 -5.24 -15.74
N VAL A 812 -7.35 -6.55 -15.77
CA VAL A 812 -6.19 -7.30 -16.25
C VAL A 812 -6.65 -8.14 -17.43
N ILE A 813 -6.02 -7.96 -18.56
CA ILE A 813 -6.36 -8.59 -19.84
C ILE A 813 -5.17 -9.41 -20.30
N MET A 814 -5.44 -10.60 -20.82
CA MET A 814 -4.46 -11.47 -21.46
C MET A 814 -4.80 -11.63 -22.94
N ASP A 815 -3.78 -11.66 -23.79
CA ASP A 815 -3.93 -12.00 -25.21
C ASP A 815 -4.48 -13.41 -25.36
N GLY A 816 -5.67 -13.51 -25.96
CA GLY A 816 -6.33 -14.77 -26.18
C GLY A 816 -6.86 -15.44 -24.92
N ARG A 817 -7.38 -16.64 -25.09
CA ARG A 817 -8.03 -17.42 -24.04
C ARG A 817 -7.01 -18.14 -23.18
N PHE A 818 -7.29 -18.24 -21.88
CA PHE A 818 -6.53 -19.12 -21.00
C PHE A 818 -6.67 -20.57 -21.47
N ASP A 819 -5.54 -21.25 -21.64
CA ASP A 819 -5.50 -22.63 -22.06
C ASP A 819 -5.57 -23.57 -20.85
N THR A 820 -6.77 -24.03 -20.53
CA THR A 820 -7.03 -24.95 -19.44
C THR A 820 -6.53 -26.37 -19.71
N ASP A 821 -6.29 -26.73 -20.96
CA ASP A 821 -5.82 -28.08 -21.35
C ASP A 821 -4.41 -28.39 -20.84
N ARG A 822 -3.70 -27.37 -20.35
CA ARG A 822 -2.38 -27.52 -19.72
C ARG A 822 -2.43 -27.59 -18.20
N SER A 823 -3.61 -27.59 -17.61
CA SER A 823 -3.78 -27.77 -16.17
C SER A 823 -3.82 -29.25 -15.82
N LEU A 824 -3.25 -29.60 -14.67
CA LEU A 824 -3.29 -30.96 -14.15
C LEU A 824 -4.59 -31.20 -13.41
N LEU A 825 -5.25 -32.32 -13.67
CA LEU A 825 -6.50 -32.71 -13.00
C LEU A 825 -6.21 -33.55 -11.77
N PHE A 826 -6.85 -33.19 -10.66
CA PHE A 826 -6.76 -33.86 -9.37
C PHE A 826 -8.13 -34.12 -8.78
N THR A 827 -8.21 -35.07 -7.88
CA THR A 827 -9.43 -35.41 -7.17
C THR A 827 -9.12 -35.83 -5.73
N TYR A 828 -10.03 -35.51 -4.84
CA TYR A 828 -10.08 -36.01 -3.48
C TYR A 828 -11.48 -36.53 -3.20
N GLY A 829 -11.60 -37.69 -2.58
CA GLY A 829 -12.85 -38.23 -2.10
C GLY A 829 -12.69 -38.79 -0.69
N GLN A 830 -13.66 -38.55 0.16
CA GLN A 830 -13.68 -39.13 1.50
C GLN A 830 -13.78 -40.64 1.41
N GLU A 831 -13.01 -41.32 2.22
CA GLU A 831 -13.05 -42.79 2.35
C GLU A 831 -13.97 -43.24 3.48
N THR A 832 -14.30 -42.33 4.39
CA THR A 832 -15.17 -42.58 5.55
C THR A 832 -16.34 -41.63 5.53
N THR A 833 -17.52 -42.13 5.79
CA THR A 833 -18.74 -41.32 5.88
C THR A 833 -18.67 -40.32 7.03
N THR A 834 -19.23 -39.14 6.80
CA THR A 834 -19.54 -38.16 7.83
C THR A 834 -21.00 -38.37 8.24
N THR A 835 -21.25 -38.70 9.48
CA THR A 835 -22.61 -38.86 10.02
C THR A 835 -23.09 -37.51 10.52
N ILE A 836 -24.22 -37.03 10.01
CA ILE A 836 -24.83 -35.73 10.34
C ILE A 836 -26.13 -35.97 11.06
N GLY A 837 -26.26 -35.47 12.29
CA GLY A 837 -27.48 -35.58 13.10
C GLY A 837 -28.69 -34.92 12.46
N ALA A 838 -29.88 -35.26 12.96
CA ALA A 838 -31.16 -34.69 12.50
C ALA A 838 -31.17 -33.17 12.68
N GLY A 839 -31.45 -32.43 11.61
CA GLY A 839 -31.45 -30.96 11.58
C GLY A 839 -30.07 -30.28 11.74
N GLU A 840 -29.00 -31.06 11.82
CA GLU A 840 -27.66 -30.50 12.03
C GLU A 840 -26.93 -30.17 10.74
N THR A 841 -25.90 -29.32 10.86
CA THR A 841 -24.95 -29.00 9.79
C THR A 841 -23.56 -29.47 10.17
N ALA A 842 -22.87 -30.13 9.24
CA ALA A 842 -21.47 -30.54 9.41
C ALA A 842 -20.66 -30.20 8.16
N SER A 843 -19.37 -29.96 8.37
CA SER A 843 -18.39 -29.80 7.32
C SER A 843 -17.82 -31.17 6.93
N LEU A 844 -17.74 -31.45 5.63
CA LEU A 844 -17.19 -32.71 5.12
C LEU A 844 -15.67 -32.62 5.04
N PHE A 845 -15.19 -31.62 4.32
CA PHE A 845 -13.75 -31.34 4.13
C PHE A 845 -13.54 -29.89 3.68
N SER A 846 -12.30 -29.45 3.82
CA SER A 846 -11.84 -28.17 3.28
C SER A 846 -10.67 -28.38 2.32
N VAL A 847 -10.59 -27.54 1.29
CA VAL A 847 -9.48 -27.50 0.33
C VAL A 847 -8.87 -26.10 0.29
N ARG A 848 -7.54 -26.04 0.20
CA ARG A 848 -6.77 -24.81 -0.02
C ARG A 848 -5.55 -25.08 -0.89
N LEU A 849 -4.91 -24.01 -1.38
CA LEU A 849 -3.54 -24.12 -1.84
C LEU A 849 -2.60 -24.33 -0.66
N ALA A 850 -1.57 -25.16 -0.81
CA ALA A 850 -0.48 -25.16 0.16
C ALA A 850 0.15 -23.76 0.19
N PRO A 851 0.37 -23.15 1.37
CA PRO A 851 0.98 -21.82 1.45
C PRO A 851 2.36 -21.74 0.76
N SER A 852 3.13 -22.81 0.87
CA SER A 852 4.40 -22.98 0.17
C SER A 852 4.52 -24.41 -0.35
N VAL A 853 5.36 -24.61 -1.33
CA VAL A 853 5.69 -25.92 -1.91
C VAL A 853 7.16 -26.21 -1.67
N ASP A 854 7.50 -27.44 -1.42
CA ASP A 854 8.80 -27.91 -0.96
C ASP A 854 9.01 -27.71 0.55
N ASN A 855 8.74 -28.73 1.30
CA ASN A 855 8.94 -28.78 2.75
C ASN A 855 10.42 -28.93 3.17
N GLY A 856 11.36 -28.77 2.26
CA GLY A 856 12.78 -28.92 2.51
C GLY A 856 13.25 -30.38 2.65
N VAL A 857 12.41 -31.35 2.38
CA VAL A 857 12.77 -32.76 2.42
C VAL A 857 13.21 -33.21 1.03
N GLY A 858 14.43 -32.83 0.68
CA GLY A 858 15.25 -33.51 -0.30
C GLY A 858 14.71 -33.61 -1.70
N ALA A 859 14.00 -32.68 -2.15
CA ALA A 859 13.50 -32.77 -3.47
C ALA A 859 14.37 -32.09 -4.51
N VAL A 860 13.92 -32.19 -5.72
CA VAL A 860 14.51 -31.78 -6.99
C VAL A 860 15.00 -30.33 -6.99
N PHE A 861 14.49 -29.48 -6.13
CA PHE A 861 14.80 -28.05 -6.06
C PHE A 861 15.75 -27.64 -4.92
N GLY A 862 16.38 -28.58 -4.27
CA GLY A 862 17.44 -28.30 -3.30
C GLY A 862 16.97 -27.57 -2.06
N ALA A 863 15.87 -28.00 -1.46
CA ALA A 863 15.34 -27.47 -0.21
C ALA A 863 14.91 -25.97 -0.32
N ARG A 864 14.20 -25.63 -1.39
CA ARG A 864 13.58 -24.31 -1.54
C ARG A 864 12.12 -24.37 -1.17
N GLU A 865 11.71 -23.52 -0.24
CA GLU A 865 10.30 -23.24 -0.05
C GLU A 865 9.91 -22.12 -0.99
N ILE A 866 8.98 -22.45 -1.89
CA ILE A 866 8.50 -21.53 -2.91
C ILE A 866 7.08 -21.16 -2.55
N ILE A 867 6.75 -19.87 -2.52
CA ILE A 867 5.36 -19.41 -2.38
C ILE A 867 4.55 -20.02 -3.52
N ASN A 868 3.45 -20.66 -3.16
CA ASN A 868 2.57 -21.29 -4.11
C ASN A 868 1.74 -20.22 -4.84
N ARG A 869 2.11 -19.91 -6.09
CA ARG A 869 1.44 -18.93 -6.96
C ARG A 869 0.50 -19.59 -7.97
N MET A 870 0.21 -20.87 -7.81
CA MET A 870 -0.70 -21.54 -8.70
C MET A 870 -2.16 -21.11 -8.47
N GLN A 871 -3.03 -21.51 -9.38
CA GLN A 871 -4.47 -21.36 -9.24
C GLN A 871 -5.12 -22.74 -9.14
N LEU A 872 -6.01 -22.91 -8.17
CA LEU A 872 -6.86 -24.08 -8.03
C LEU A 872 -8.24 -23.74 -8.61
N ILE A 873 -8.59 -24.43 -9.68
CA ILE A 873 -9.84 -24.24 -10.39
C ILE A 873 -10.74 -25.44 -10.11
N THR A 874 -11.79 -25.23 -9.32
CA THR A 874 -12.75 -26.27 -8.99
C THR A 874 -13.54 -26.70 -10.22
N GLN A 875 -13.73 -28.00 -10.39
CA GLN A 875 -14.46 -28.57 -11.55
C GLN A 875 -15.79 -29.14 -11.12
N GLU A 876 -15.78 -30.16 -10.29
CA GLU A 876 -16.96 -30.91 -9.91
C GLU A 876 -16.97 -31.26 -8.42
N LEU A 877 -18.12 -31.14 -7.80
CA LEU A 877 -18.41 -31.63 -6.45
C LEU A 877 -19.47 -32.74 -6.53
N ASP A 878 -19.11 -33.90 -6.08
CA ASP A 878 -20.02 -35.03 -5.92
C ASP A 878 -20.34 -35.21 -4.44
N VAL A 879 -21.61 -35.42 -4.15
CA VAL A 879 -22.07 -35.83 -2.82
C VAL A 879 -22.92 -37.06 -2.93
N THR A 880 -22.60 -38.06 -2.12
CA THR A 880 -23.28 -39.34 -2.06
C THR A 880 -23.83 -39.57 -0.64
N LEU A 881 -25.09 -39.93 -0.58
CA LEU A 881 -25.72 -40.39 0.67
C LEU A 881 -25.42 -41.87 0.89
N GLY A 882 -25.15 -42.19 2.15
CA GLY A 882 -24.94 -43.59 2.55
C GLY A 882 -26.21 -44.44 2.56
N SER A 883 -26.32 -45.39 3.44
CA SER A 883 -27.42 -46.34 3.47
C SER A 883 -28.79 -45.74 3.86
N ASN A 884 -28.83 -44.57 4.41
CA ASN A 884 -30.03 -43.83 4.80
C ASN A 884 -30.45 -42.84 3.72
N THR A 885 -31.70 -42.93 3.27
CA THR A 885 -32.29 -41.94 2.34
C THR A 885 -32.69 -40.71 3.11
N GLY A 886 -31.95 -39.61 2.97
CA GLY A 886 -32.25 -38.34 3.59
C GLY A 886 -32.29 -37.19 2.54
N ASN A 887 -32.82 -36.06 2.94
CA ASN A 887 -32.72 -34.82 2.19
C ASN A 887 -31.61 -33.94 2.82
N VAL A 888 -30.63 -33.58 2.05
CA VAL A 888 -29.55 -32.72 2.53
C VAL A 888 -29.40 -31.48 1.64
N LEU A 889 -29.04 -30.37 2.26
CA LEU A 889 -28.56 -29.18 1.59
C LEU A 889 -27.05 -29.16 1.64
N VAL A 890 -26.40 -29.20 0.50
CA VAL A 890 -24.96 -29.06 0.35
C VAL A 890 -24.65 -27.60 0.05
N THR A 891 -23.68 -27.03 0.74
CA THR A 891 -23.20 -25.66 0.50
C THR A 891 -21.67 -25.62 0.42
N ALA A 892 -21.15 -24.93 -0.57
CA ALA A 892 -19.72 -24.59 -0.64
C ALA A 892 -19.52 -23.19 -0.03
N VAL A 893 -18.67 -23.12 1.01
CA VAL A 893 -18.40 -21.89 1.77
C VAL A 893 -16.95 -21.50 1.57
N LEU A 894 -16.72 -20.28 1.11
CA LEU A 894 -15.40 -19.71 0.91
C LEU A 894 -14.98 -18.92 2.14
N ASN A 895 -13.78 -19.21 2.67
CA ASN A 895 -13.17 -18.49 3.79
C ASN A 895 -14.03 -18.44 5.07
N GLY A 896 -14.78 -19.50 5.34
CA GLY A 896 -15.43 -19.70 6.63
C GLY A 896 -14.45 -20.23 7.68
N ILE A 897 -14.79 -20.05 8.95
CA ILE A 897 -13.98 -20.48 10.10
C ILE A 897 -14.50 -21.82 10.59
N PRO A 898 -13.73 -22.91 10.48
CA PRO A 898 -14.13 -24.20 11.04
C PRO A 898 -14.05 -24.15 12.58
N SER A 899 -15.01 -24.77 13.25
CA SER A 899 -15.07 -24.86 14.72
C SER A 899 -13.94 -25.70 15.30
N THR A 900 -13.32 -26.55 14.47
CA THR A 900 -12.20 -27.42 14.86
C THR A 900 -11.11 -27.30 13.81
N ASN A 901 -9.89 -27.00 14.24
CA ASN A 901 -8.72 -27.03 13.39
C ASN A 901 -8.35 -28.46 13.04
N GLY A 902 -8.44 -28.80 11.76
CA GLY A 902 -8.04 -30.11 11.27
C GLY A 902 -6.57 -30.11 10.82
N THR A 903 -6.02 -31.31 10.68
CA THR A 903 -4.66 -31.46 10.11
C THR A 903 -4.73 -31.39 8.59
N TRP A 904 -3.97 -30.46 8.00
CA TRP A 904 -3.82 -30.34 6.55
C TRP A 904 -2.89 -31.43 6.03
N PHE A 905 -3.33 -32.17 5.04
CA PHE A 905 -2.53 -33.18 4.33
C PHE A 905 -2.40 -32.85 2.84
N GLY A 906 -1.40 -33.37 2.19
CA GLY A 906 -1.06 -33.07 0.79
C GLY A 906 0.03 -32.03 0.65
N ALA A 907 0.31 -31.61 -0.60
CA ALA A 907 1.37 -30.69 -1.04
C ALA A 907 2.77 -31.07 -0.52
N SER A 908 3.18 -32.28 -0.78
CA SER A 908 4.45 -32.95 -0.40
C SER A 908 4.36 -33.94 0.77
N GLY A 909 3.21 -34.09 1.40
CA GLY A 909 3.02 -35.18 2.38
C GLY A 909 2.81 -36.52 1.67
N SER A 910 3.40 -37.60 2.19
CA SER A 910 3.27 -38.96 1.67
C SER A 910 2.03 -39.70 2.21
N ASP A 911 0.96 -38.96 2.51
CA ASP A 911 -0.25 -39.52 3.13
C ASP A 911 -1.12 -40.35 2.17
N GLY A 912 -0.84 -40.31 0.88
CA GLY A 912 -1.54 -41.09 -0.17
C GLY A 912 -2.97 -40.65 -0.48
N LYS A 913 -3.50 -39.64 0.24
CA LYS A 913 -4.90 -39.20 0.07
C LYS A 913 -5.11 -38.33 -1.17
N ILE A 914 -4.09 -37.59 -1.58
CA ILE A 914 -4.06 -36.86 -2.85
C ILE A 914 -2.75 -37.12 -3.59
N ALA A 915 -2.75 -36.86 -4.88
CA ALA A 915 -1.55 -37.09 -5.69
C ALA A 915 -0.36 -36.26 -5.17
N THR A 916 0.83 -36.84 -5.12
CA THR A 916 2.05 -36.19 -4.64
C THR A 916 2.48 -34.98 -5.47
N SER A 917 2.02 -34.90 -6.72
CA SER A 917 2.25 -33.77 -7.63
C SER A 917 1.23 -32.62 -7.44
N SER A 918 0.19 -32.82 -6.64
CA SER A 918 -0.77 -31.75 -6.31
C SER A 918 -0.14 -30.74 -5.36
N LEU A 919 -0.40 -29.45 -5.60
CA LEU A 919 0.03 -28.32 -4.77
C LEU A 919 -1.10 -27.83 -3.85
N ALA A 920 -2.21 -28.60 -3.77
CA ALA A 920 -3.31 -28.35 -2.87
C ALA A 920 -3.13 -29.11 -1.53
N GLN A 921 -3.85 -28.65 -0.53
CA GLN A 921 -4.00 -29.33 0.76
C GLN A 921 -5.48 -29.53 1.09
N ILE A 922 -5.77 -30.60 1.78
CA ILE A 922 -7.11 -30.98 2.23
C ILE A 922 -7.13 -31.19 3.75
N VAL A 923 -8.22 -30.81 4.39
CA VAL A 923 -8.60 -31.29 5.72
C VAL A 923 -9.86 -32.13 5.59
N ASP A 924 -9.86 -33.32 6.16
CA ASP A 924 -11.03 -34.22 6.22
C ASP A 924 -11.64 -34.17 7.62
N TYR A 925 -12.92 -33.87 7.71
CA TYR A 925 -13.65 -33.75 8.98
C TYR A 925 -14.49 -35.01 9.30
N SER A 926 -14.39 -36.06 8.51
CA SER A 926 -15.20 -37.30 8.71
C SER A 926 -15.07 -37.93 10.11
N GLN A 927 -13.90 -37.74 10.73
CA GLN A 927 -13.62 -38.27 12.07
C GLN A 927 -13.81 -37.26 13.21
N THR A 928 -14.01 -35.99 12.91
CA THR A 928 -14.15 -34.93 13.91
C THR A 928 -15.29 -34.02 13.48
N PRO A 929 -16.45 -34.12 14.14
CA PRO A 929 -17.59 -33.26 13.82
C PRO A 929 -17.15 -31.77 13.85
N THR A 930 -17.35 -31.09 12.75
CA THR A 930 -16.89 -29.73 12.58
C THR A 930 -18.00 -28.94 11.91
N THR A 931 -18.26 -27.74 12.40
CA THR A 931 -19.13 -26.75 11.77
C THR A 931 -18.29 -25.60 11.25
N THR A 932 -18.78 -24.89 10.25
CA THR A 932 -18.09 -23.71 9.71
C THR A 932 -18.98 -22.50 9.90
N GLU A 933 -18.44 -21.47 10.54
CA GLU A 933 -19.11 -20.20 10.77
C GLU A 933 -18.58 -19.10 9.82
N GLY A 934 -19.47 -18.17 9.47
CA GLY A 934 -19.09 -17.05 8.59
C GLY A 934 -18.75 -17.51 7.17
N GLY A 935 -17.86 -16.76 6.52
CA GLY A 935 -17.50 -17.00 5.13
C GLY A 935 -18.59 -16.65 4.13
N GLU A 936 -18.33 -16.91 2.87
CA GLU A 936 -19.21 -16.61 1.76
C GLU A 936 -19.76 -17.89 1.13
N LYS A 937 -21.08 -18.04 1.08
CA LYS A 937 -21.72 -19.17 0.41
C LYS A 937 -21.65 -18.94 -1.10
N VAL A 938 -20.83 -19.72 -1.79
CA VAL A 938 -20.53 -19.53 -3.22
C VAL A 938 -21.27 -20.50 -4.13
N ALA A 939 -21.74 -21.62 -3.60
CA ALA A 939 -22.60 -22.57 -4.30
C ALA A 939 -23.47 -23.37 -3.32
N GLY A 940 -24.57 -23.91 -3.80
CA GLY A 940 -25.43 -24.78 -3.00
C GLY A 940 -26.41 -25.59 -3.85
N PHE A 941 -26.74 -26.79 -3.39
CA PHE A 941 -27.70 -27.65 -4.04
C PHE A 941 -28.29 -28.66 -3.07
N PHE A 942 -29.46 -29.20 -3.42
CA PHE A 942 -30.09 -30.25 -2.63
C PHE A 942 -29.79 -31.63 -3.20
N VAL A 943 -29.52 -32.56 -2.30
CA VAL A 943 -29.41 -34.00 -2.60
C VAL A 943 -30.54 -34.71 -1.89
N ASN A 944 -31.33 -35.42 -2.68
CA ASN A 944 -32.46 -36.24 -2.21
C ASN A 944 -32.44 -37.65 -2.80
N SER A 945 -31.36 -38.07 -3.35
CA SER A 945 -31.12 -39.38 -3.95
C SER A 945 -29.73 -39.84 -3.57
N ASN A 946 -29.39 -41.09 -3.97
CA ASN A 946 -28.13 -41.71 -3.54
C ASN A 946 -26.89 -40.89 -3.88
N SER A 947 -26.88 -40.13 -4.98
CA SER A 947 -25.76 -39.25 -5.32
C SER A 947 -26.17 -38.11 -6.23
N LYS A 948 -25.44 -36.99 -6.17
CA LYS A 948 -25.57 -35.84 -7.07
C LYS A 948 -24.23 -35.18 -7.32
N THR A 949 -23.98 -34.81 -8.56
CA THR A 949 -22.82 -34.05 -9.03
C THR A 949 -23.23 -32.61 -9.34
N LEU A 950 -22.45 -31.65 -8.90
CA LEU A 950 -22.56 -30.24 -9.25
C LEU A 950 -21.30 -29.77 -9.95
N SER A 951 -21.44 -29.15 -11.11
CA SER A 951 -20.35 -28.41 -11.74
C SER A 951 -20.05 -27.13 -10.98
N LEU A 952 -18.80 -26.96 -10.58
CA LEU A 952 -18.27 -25.79 -9.89
C LEU A 952 -17.46 -24.87 -10.81
N THR A 953 -17.46 -25.10 -12.11
CA THR A 953 -16.62 -24.34 -13.08
C THR A 953 -16.93 -22.85 -13.12
N GLY A 954 -18.04 -22.42 -12.54
CA GLY A 954 -18.40 -20.99 -12.40
C GLY A 954 -17.86 -20.33 -11.14
N LEU A 955 -17.22 -21.07 -10.23
CA LEU A 955 -16.59 -20.48 -9.06
C LEU A 955 -15.31 -19.76 -9.48
N ARG A 956 -14.95 -18.72 -8.70
CA ARG A 956 -13.66 -18.11 -8.89
C ARG A 956 -12.54 -19.09 -8.51
N ASP A 957 -11.38 -18.92 -9.13
CA ASP A 957 -10.20 -19.69 -8.78
C ASP A 957 -9.78 -19.38 -7.33
N LEU A 958 -9.38 -20.41 -6.61
CA LEU A 958 -8.81 -20.23 -5.27
C LEU A 958 -7.38 -19.72 -5.40
N GLY A 959 -7.08 -18.65 -4.68
CA GLY A 959 -5.78 -18.02 -4.65
C GLY A 959 -5.05 -18.22 -3.32
N ASN A 960 -3.83 -17.76 -3.27
CA ASN A 960 -3.02 -17.70 -2.06
C ASN A 960 -2.84 -16.24 -1.65
N SER A 961 -3.19 -15.90 -0.41
CA SER A 961 -2.82 -14.60 0.16
C SER A 961 -1.35 -14.66 0.58
N ILE A 962 -0.49 -13.95 -0.14
CA ILE A 962 0.95 -13.95 0.12
C ILE A 962 1.31 -12.94 1.21
N LEU A 963 0.47 -11.94 1.40
CA LEU A 963 0.69 -10.88 2.40
C LEU A 963 0.31 -11.32 3.80
N GLY A 964 -0.69 -12.19 3.93
CA GLY A 964 -1.11 -12.77 5.19
C GLY A 964 -0.48 -14.14 5.35
N GLY A 965 0.40 -14.32 6.26
CA GLY A 965 0.89 -15.62 6.65
C GLY A 965 1.04 -15.62 8.14
N GLY A 966 0.08 -16.22 8.85
CA GLY A 966 0.24 -16.52 10.26
C GLY A 966 1.53 -17.30 10.50
N THR A 967 2.16 -17.07 11.62
CA THR A 967 3.41 -17.71 12.00
C THR A 967 3.24 -19.13 12.48
N SER A 968 1.99 -19.61 12.61
CA SER A 968 1.68 -20.97 13.07
C SER A 968 0.77 -21.69 12.08
N ASP A 969 0.99 -22.98 11.89
CA ASP A 969 0.11 -23.86 11.11
C ASP A 969 -1.34 -23.89 11.62
N THR A 970 -1.56 -23.42 12.84
CA THR A 970 -2.88 -23.41 13.48
C THR A 970 -3.72 -22.19 13.15
N ASP A 971 -3.09 -21.05 12.76
CA ASP A 971 -3.79 -19.78 12.61
C ASP A 971 -3.90 -19.28 11.16
N SER A 972 -3.20 -19.93 10.23
CA SER A 972 -2.96 -19.42 8.88
C SER A 972 -3.94 -19.86 7.80
N HIS A 973 -5.05 -20.46 8.16
CA HIS A 973 -5.98 -21.04 7.21
C HIS A 973 -7.23 -20.19 6.94
N VAL A 974 -7.30 -19.02 7.55
CA VAL A 974 -8.45 -18.13 7.44
C VAL A 974 -8.03 -16.81 6.81
N TYR A 975 -8.83 -16.34 5.87
CA TYR A 975 -8.70 -14.98 5.33
C TYR A 975 -8.75 -13.93 6.46
N PRO A 976 -7.89 -12.87 6.43
CA PRO A 976 -6.95 -12.54 5.36
C PRO A 976 -5.58 -13.22 5.46
N ASP A 977 -5.34 -14.03 6.47
CA ASP A 977 -4.01 -14.44 6.92
C ASP A 977 -3.47 -15.71 6.21
N GLY A 978 -4.14 -16.20 5.19
CA GLY A 978 -3.73 -17.41 4.49
C GLY A 978 -4.36 -17.56 3.11
N PRO A 979 -4.13 -18.72 2.47
CA PRO A 979 -4.77 -19.05 1.19
C PRO A 979 -6.28 -19.14 1.33
N ASP A 980 -6.98 -18.94 0.22
CA ASP A 980 -8.41 -19.19 0.16
C ASP A 980 -8.72 -20.60 0.58
N VAL A 981 -9.70 -20.77 1.45
CA VAL A 981 -10.20 -22.06 1.93
C VAL A 981 -11.63 -22.25 1.44
N LEU A 982 -11.85 -23.32 0.68
CA LEU A 982 -13.19 -23.74 0.27
C LEU A 982 -13.62 -24.92 1.15
N THR A 983 -14.68 -24.73 1.93
CA THR A 983 -15.24 -25.77 2.81
C THR A 983 -16.56 -26.26 2.25
N ILE A 984 -16.75 -27.57 2.21
CA ILE A 984 -18.01 -28.20 1.82
C ILE A 984 -18.79 -28.56 3.06
N ASN A 985 -19.92 -27.90 3.26
CA ASN A 985 -20.85 -28.12 4.35
C ASN A 985 -22.08 -28.86 3.87
N VAL A 986 -22.63 -29.69 4.73
CA VAL A 986 -23.88 -30.40 4.50
C VAL A 986 -24.82 -30.19 5.68
N THR A 987 -26.03 -29.78 5.40
CA THR A 987 -27.11 -29.66 6.39
C THR A 987 -28.11 -30.80 6.18
N ASN A 988 -28.34 -31.58 7.17
CA ASN A 988 -29.42 -32.59 7.17
C ASN A 988 -30.74 -31.87 7.35
N LEU A 989 -31.66 -32.01 6.40
CA LEU A 989 -32.98 -31.41 6.42
C LEU A 989 -34.04 -32.31 7.05
N ASP A 990 -33.68 -33.50 7.48
CA ASP A 990 -34.54 -34.41 8.25
C ASP A 990 -34.39 -34.09 9.74
N ASP A 991 -35.48 -33.82 10.40
CA ASP A 991 -35.54 -33.49 11.84
C ASP A 991 -35.53 -34.72 12.76
N THR A 992 -35.54 -35.90 12.20
CA THR A 992 -35.74 -37.14 12.97
C THR A 992 -34.60 -38.16 12.83
N GLU A 993 -33.94 -38.22 11.68
CA GLU A 993 -32.94 -39.25 11.41
C GLU A 993 -31.61 -38.61 11.01
N SER A 994 -30.54 -39.27 11.41
CA SER A 994 -29.17 -38.94 10.96
C SER A 994 -28.93 -39.46 9.55
N VAL A 995 -28.08 -38.76 8.81
CA VAL A 995 -27.68 -39.14 7.45
C VAL A 995 -26.15 -39.32 7.38
N ASP A 996 -25.72 -40.35 6.68
CA ASP A 996 -24.30 -40.58 6.35
C ASP A 996 -24.01 -39.99 4.96
N VAL A 997 -22.96 -39.23 4.87
CA VAL A 997 -22.60 -38.47 3.64
C VAL A 997 -21.15 -38.68 3.29
N LEU A 998 -20.87 -38.86 2.01
CA LEU A 998 -19.52 -38.84 1.41
C LEU A 998 -19.44 -37.69 0.39
N GLY A 999 -18.34 -36.94 0.41
CA GLY A 999 -18.05 -35.92 -0.56
C GLY A 999 -16.82 -36.22 -1.40
N ARG A 1000 -16.86 -35.83 -2.69
CA ARG A 1000 -15.71 -35.85 -3.60
C ARG A 1000 -15.59 -34.54 -4.34
N LEU A 1001 -14.39 -33.98 -4.37
CA LEU A 1001 -14.08 -32.77 -5.13
C LEU A 1001 -13.03 -33.06 -6.21
N THR A 1002 -13.30 -32.59 -7.41
CA THR A 1002 -12.37 -32.64 -8.53
C THR A 1002 -11.98 -31.19 -8.90
N TRP A 1003 -10.68 -30.99 -9.11
CA TRP A 1003 -10.16 -29.65 -9.48
C TRP A 1003 -9.00 -29.77 -10.47
N THR A 1004 -8.73 -28.67 -11.14
CA THR A 1004 -7.51 -28.52 -11.95
C THR A 1004 -6.55 -27.54 -11.30
N GLU A 1005 -5.29 -27.84 -11.43
CA GLU A 1005 -4.20 -26.99 -10.97
C GLU A 1005 -3.46 -26.36 -12.14
N ALA A 1006 -3.54 -25.04 -12.22
CA ALA A 1006 -2.76 -24.27 -13.15
C ALA A 1006 -1.38 -24.01 -12.57
N GLN A 1007 -0.53 -25.03 -12.59
CA GLN A 1007 0.87 -24.96 -12.19
C GLN A 1007 1.65 -24.15 -13.25
N ALA A 1008 2.53 -23.22 -12.79
CA ALA A 1008 3.28 -22.33 -13.68
C ALA A 1008 4.32 -23.10 -14.53
#